data_f42d9e92ec9a6f3198b5529842014980
#
_entry.id   f42d9e92ec9a6f3198b5529842014980
#
_cell.length_a   1.000
_cell.length_b   1.000
_cell.length_c   1.000
_cell.angle_alpha   90.00
_cell.angle_beta   90.00
_cell.angle_gamma   90.00
#
_symmetry.space_group_name_H-M   'P 1'
#
loop_
_entity.id
_entity.type
_entity.pdbx_description
1 polymer ?
#
loop_
_entity_poly.entity_id
_entity_poly.type
_entity_poly.pdbx_seq_one_letter_code
_entity_poly.pdbx_strand_id
1 'polypeptide(L)'
;MSGFYFSSWLGQRSLTKNNKLFATVVGAFVCSLSSFFSIGAWATQPLTLPEDIFEKDRARYLEVEKKLLTYSKRSVQRLDNDIYELAHYPLYPYLLRLKLERTMSIRTKREVKQFLEDFNGQPVSYGVRYKWLNYLAKNDYRSTFLDNYRPGMGARLTCIALNYRLKEGESEQAILSEVDALWLHGQSQPDECDPLFAKWKKAGMMTPEMVIKRIEIAAKEDNRSIISYLKRQLPGDKQYLADAWLLVTRDTSRVNRTALFPLKNASHEAEVIVWAVEKLAWRNPDLAGTVFNRYNDKNVFSPAQQHVMRRAIALSYTLDRLPQAHHWLELADVQGASEDVKLWHISHLLRTKKWQEVVNVIDSAPASLQQEENYRYWKARALEALGQTMQATVLYKELSQERHYYGFMASAHIGEIPSLAHTPAPRDTAAIASVAKTPATMRSVEFFRLDRTTEARREWFYLLSHLPESKVTDAGILAYEWGLYDQAITSFARSGYWDDVERRFPLAFNDVFSEKSQAYSISKSLAMAIARRESSFRSDAISSVGAAGLMQLMPGTARYVAKEKVSRNTLFQVDDNVEYGVQYLRYLMDKLNNNPVLVSASYNAGWRKVLEWLPANEALPVDIWIENIPYKETRAYVKAVMAYQHIYDQQLGGNENIFPQLTRDMIPSADAVSTHPVTGTLQLAPR
;
A
#
# COMPACT_ATOMS: atom_id res chain seq x y z
N MET A 1 1.54 -11.68 9.75
CA MET A 1 2.01 -10.33 9.38
C MET A 1 1.41 -9.98 8.04
N SER A 2 0.20 -9.47 8.06
CA SER A 2 -0.52 -9.02 6.85
C SER A 2 -0.29 -7.52 6.72
N GLY A 3 0.72 -7.16 5.94
CA GLY A 3 0.91 -5.80 5.50
C GLY A 3 -0.17 -5.44 4.50
N PHE A 4 -0.92 -4.38 4.77
CA PHE A 4 -1.74 -3.74 3.76
C PHE A 4 -0.80 -3.14 2.72
N TYR A 5 -0.71 -3.81 1.58
CA TYR A 5 -0.10 -3.27 0.38
C TYR A 5 -0.94 -2.10 -0.14
N PHE A 6 -0.58 -0.87 0.22
CA PHE A 6 -0.78 0.27 -0.64
C PHE A 6 0.42 0.32 -1.60
N SER A 7 0.49 -0.69 -2.47
CA SER A 7 1.44 -0.67 -3.55
C SER A 7 0.83 0.09 -4.73
N SER A 8 1.55 1.11 -5.14
CA SER A 8 1.65 1.62 -6.50
C SER A 8 0.36 1.58 -7.35
N TRP A 9 -0.50 2.59 -7.17
CA TRP A 9 -1.38 3.05 -8.22
C TRP A 9 -0.89 4.40 -8.75
N LEU A 10 0.28 4.36 -9.39
CA LEU A 10 0.63 5.27 -10.48
C LEU A 10 0.25 4.49 -11.73
N GLY A 11 -0.96 4.78 -12.24
CA GLY A 11 -1.54 3.99 -13.29
C GLY A 11 -0.91 4.27 -14.64
N GLN A 12 -0.41 3.22 -15.26
CA GLN A 12 -0.24 3.16 -16.70
C GLN A 12 -1.60 2.99 -17.37
N ARG A 13 -1.99 3.90 -18.22
CA ARG A 13 -2.81 3.60 -19.40
C ARG A 13 -2.34 4.46 -20.57
N SER A 14 -1.90 3.78 -21.60
CA SER A 14 -1.57 4.31 -22.93
C SER A 14 -2.77 5.01 -23.56
N LEU A 15 -2.55 6.22 -24.03
CA LEU A 15 -3.49 6.95 -24.89
C LEU A 15 -3.38 6.44 -26.33
N THR A 16 -4.44 5.83 -26.83
CA THR A 16 -4.63 5.65 -28.25
C THR A 16 -5.05 6.97 -28.89
N LYS A 17 -4.22 7.40 -29.84
CA LYS A 17 -4.48 8.56 -30.71
C LYS A 17 -5.69 8.34 -31.61
N ASN A 18 -6.55 9.34 -31.74
CA ASN A 18 -7.24 9.59 -32.99
C ASN A 18 -7.24 11.09 -33.30
N ASN A 19 -6.52 11.38 -34.39
CA ASN A 19 -6.50 12.67 -35.06
C ASN A 19 -7.84 12.95 -35.78
N LYS A 20 -8.30 14.20 -35.77
CA LYS A 20 -8.73 14.88 -37.01
C LYS A 20 -8.71 16.40 -36.88
N LEU A 21 -8.00 16.98 -37.83
CA LEU A 21 -7.95 18.39 -38.23
C LEU A 21 -9.33 19.06 -38.29
N PHE A 22 -9.42 20.36 -37.98
CA PHE A 22 -9.89 21.36 -38.90
C PHE A 22 -9.32 22.76 -38.57
N ALA A 23 -9.05 23.50 -39.62
CA ALA A 23 -8.28 24.74 -39.65
C ALA A 23 -9.18 25.99 -39.69
N THR A 24 -8.57 27.08 -39.20
CA THR A 24 -8.63 28.47 -39.66
C THR A 24 -9.96 29.26 -39.55
N VAL A 25 -9.95 30.41 -38.88
CA VAL A 25 -10.07 31.75 -39.45
C VAL A 25 -9.69 32.85 -38.46
N VAL A 26 -8.95 33.81 -38.96
CA VAL A 26 -8.39 35.03 -38.37
C VAL A 26 -9.47 36.08 -38.13
N GLY A 27 -9.34 36.86 -37.06
CA GLY A 27 -10.10 38.11 -36.88
C GLY A 27 -9.60 38.91 -35.68
N ALA A 28 -8.73 39.87 -35.96
CA ALA A 28 -8.23 40.85 -34.99
C ALA A 28 -9.33 41.82 -34.57
N PHE A 29 -9.46 42.10 -33.28
CA PHE A 29 -9.96 43.39 -32.78
C PHE A 29 -9.20 43.77 -31.49
N VAL A 30 -8.47 44.82 -31.61
CA VAL A 30 -7.84 45.53 -30.50
C VAL A 30 -8.89 46.42 -29.85
N CYS A 31 -9.13 46.26 -28.56
CA CYS A 31 -9.65 47.30 -27.68
C CYS A 31 -9.13 47.17 -26.28
N SER A 32 -8.31 48.13 -25.93
CA SER A 32 -7.77 48.35 -24.58
C SER A 32 -8.90 48.68 -23.60
N LEU A 33 -9.00 47.90 -22.52
CA LEU A 33 -9.64 48.33 -21.28
C LEU A 33 -8.87 47.69 -20.11
N SER A 34 -8.05 48.52 -19.47
CA SER A 34 -7.44 48.27 -18.19
C SER A 34 -8.54 48.15 -17.13
N SER A 35 -8.83 46.94 -16.75
CA SER A 35 -9.65 46.63 -15.57
C SER A 35 -8.75 45.96 -14.53
N PHE A 36 -8.53 46.67 -13.45
CA PHE A 36 -7.94 46.15 -12.22
C PHE A 36 -8.75 44.94 -11.78
N PHE A 37 -8.26 43.75 -12.02
CA PHE A 37 -8.70 42.59 -11.30
C PHE A 37 -7.97 42.57 -9.94
N SER A 38 -8.67 43.05 -8.92
CA SER A 38 -8.39 42.67 -7.56
C SER A 38 -8.46 41.16 -7.48
N ILE A 39 -7.34 40.51 -7.22
CA ILE A 39 -7.28 39.11 -6.81
C ILE A 39 -7.99 39.08 -5.45
N GLY A 40 -9.29 38.80 -5.47
CA GLY A 40 -10.04 38.52 -4.28
C GLY A 40 -9.47 37.23 -3.68
N ALA A 41 -8.90 37.35 -2.48
CA ALA A 41 -8.62 36.21 -1.64
C ALA A 41 -9.91 35.36 -1.55
N TRP A 42 -9.88 34.18 -2.15
CA TRP A 42 -10.94 33.19 -1.98
C TRP A 42 -10.82 32.69 -0.53
N ALA A 43 -11.56 33.35 0.36
CA ALA A 43 -11.79 32.80 1.69
C ALA A 43 -12.52 31.48 1.48
N THR A 44 -11.81 30.38 1.69
CA THR A 44 -12.40 29.05 1.72
C THR A 44 -13.36 28.99 2.89
N GLN A 45 -14.66 29.18 2.62
CA GLN A 45 -15.68 28.82 3.62
C GLN A 45 -15.46 27.36 4.01
N PRO A 46 -15.54 27.02 5.30
CA PRO A 46 -15.50 25.63 5.72
C PRO A 46 -16.63 24.92 4.99
N LEU A 47 -16.28 23.89 4.19
CA LEU A 47 -17.26 23.11 3.47
C LEU A 47 -18.13 22.41 4.49
N THR A 48 -19.41 22.72 4.47
CA THR A 48 -20.39 22.15 5.41
C THR A 48 -20.98 20.88 4.83
N LEU A 49 -21.06 19.83 5.64
CA LEU A 49 -21.92 18.70 5.32
C LEU A 49 -23.33 19.21 4.98
N PRO A 50 -24.10 18.46 4.17
CA PRO A 50 -25.46 18.88 3.80
C PRO A 50 -26.27 19.22 5.06
N GLU A 51 -27.33 20.03 4.89
CA GLU A 51 -28.22 20.39 5.98
C GLU A 51 -28.62 19.16 6.81
N ASP A 52 -28.61 19.31 8.12
CA ASP A 52 -28.89 18.20 9.05
C ASP A 52 -30.40 18.01 9.25
N ILE A 53 -31.02 17.36 8.27
CA ILE A 53 -32.46 17.05 8.32
C ILE A 53 -32.78 15.85 9.23
N PHE A 54 -31.77 15.12 9.74
CA PHE A 54 -31.93 13.89 10.51
C PHE A 54 -31.47 14.00 11.98
N GLU A 55 -31.28 15.18 12.52
CA GLU A 55 -30.77 15.35 13.88
C GLU A 55 -31.63 14.61 14.95
N LYS A 56 -32.97 14.75 14.85
CA LYS A 56 -33.91 14.06 15.77
C LYS A 56 -33.88 12.55 15.57
N ASP A 57 -33.87 12.09 14.32
CA ASP A 57 -33.81 10.65 14.01
C ASP A 57 -32.51 10.04 14.46
N ARG A 58 -31.41 10.79 14.36
CA ARG A 58 -30.09 10.35 14.85
C ARG A 58 -30.06 10.16 16.37
N ALA A 59 -30.67 11.09 17.12
CA ALA A 59 -30.81 10.94 18.56
C ALA A 59 -31.66 9.70 18.92
N ARG A 60 -32.77 9.50 18.23
CA ARG A 60 -33.63 8.32 18.39
C ARG A 60 -32.91 7.02 17.99
N TYR A 61 -32.13 7.05 16.91
CA TYR A 61 -31.29 5.93 16.48
C TYR A 61 -30.32 5.47 17.57
N LEU A 62 -29.61 6.41 18.21
CA LEU A 62 -28.69 6.10 19.31
C LEU A 62 -29.38 5.50 20.52
N GLU A 63 -30.59 5.97 20.83
CA GLU A 63 -31.42 5.41 21.92
C GLU A 63 -31.82 3.96 21.62
N VAL A 64 -32.33 3.70 20.40
CA VAL A 64 -32.75 2.35 19.97
C VAL A 64 -31.55 1.41 19.88
N GLU A 65 -30.44 1.88 19.31
CA GLU A 65 -29.18 1.12 19.27
C GLU A 65 -28.70 0.72 20.67
N LYS A 66 -28.72 1.63 21.63
CA LYS A 66 -28.38 1.36 23.02
C LYS A 66 -29.29 0.29 23.62
N LYS A 67 -30.62 0.37 23.38
CA LYS A 67 -31.57 -0.67 23.81
C LYS A 67 -31.24 -2.04 23.18
N LEU A 68 -30.96 -2.08 21.89
CA LEU A 68 -30.57 -3.30 21.18
C LEU A 68 -29.29 -3.92 21.75
N LEU A 69 -28.32 -3.11 22.17
CA LEU A 69 -27.06 -3.59 22.74
C LEU A 69 -27.20 -4.09 24.17
N THR A 70 -28.05 -3.48 24.99
CA THR A 70 -28.10 -3.70 26.46
C THR A 70 -29.23 -4.63 26.90
N TYR A 71 -30.34 -4.69 26.16
CA TYR A 71 -31.52 -5.43 26.56
C TYR A 71 -31.34 -6.95 26.42
N SER A 72 -32.14 -7.71 27.19
CA SER A 72 -32.25 -9.16 27.03
C SER A 72 -32.79 -9.54 25.63
N LYS A 73 -32.49 -10.76 25.17
CA LYS A 73 -32.99 -11.25 23.87
C LYS A 73 -34.52 -11.16 23.75
N ARG A 74 -35.25 -11.43 24.84
CA ARG A 74 -36.72 -11.35 24.86
C ARG A 74 -37.21 -9.89 24.76
N SER A 75 -36.52 -8.95 25.37
CA SER A 75 -36.86 -7.51 25.31
C SER A 75 -36.53 -6.94 23.93
N VAL A 76 -35.41 -7.34 23.31
CA VAL A 76 -35.03 -6.96 21.93
C VAL A 76 -36.11 -7.35 20.93
N GLN A 77 -36.77 -8.49 21.10
CA GLN A 77 -37.87 -8.91 20.22
C GLN A 77 -39.10 -8.01 20.24
N ARG A 78 -39.21 -7.12 21.25
CA ARG A 78 -40.33 -6.18 21.38
C ARG A 78 -40.03 -4.78 20.84
N LEU A 79 -38.83 -4.57 20.27
CA LEU A 79 -38.40 -3.26 19.75
C LEU A 79 -38.78 -3.02 18.29
N ASP A 80 -39.71 -3.83 17.72
CA ASP A 80 -40.06 -3.72 16.30
C ASP A 80 -40.63 -2.36 15.94
N ASN A 81 -41.52 -1.81 16.77
CA ASN A 81 -42.11 -0.48 16.54
C ASN A 81 -41.04 0.61 16.64
N ASP A 82 -40.20 0.58 17.70
CA ASP A 82 -39.10 1.55 17.85
C ASP A 82 -38.15 1.57 16.64
N ILE A 83 -37.86 0.38 16.07
CA ILE A 83 -37.03 0.28 14.87
C ILE A 83 -37.76 0.78 13.63
N TYR A 84 -39.04 0.41 13.46
CA TYR A 84 -39.83 0.75 12.27
C TYR A 84 -40.12 2.25 12.18
N GLU A 85 -40.27 2.95 13.29
CA GLU A 85 -40.37 4.42 13.34
C GLU A 85 -39.19 5.10 12.60
N LEU A 86 -38.05 4.46 12.55
CA LEU A 86 -36.83 4.94 11.88
C LEU A 86 -36.65 4.38 10.45
N ALA A 87 -37.69 3.79 9.83
CA ALA A 87 -37.57 3.17 8.50
C ALA A 87 -37.12 4.16 7.40
N HIS A 88 -37.37 5.45 7.57
CA HIS A 88 -36.93 6.53 6.68
C HIS A 88 -35.51 7.01 6.95
N TYR A 89 -34.91 6.67 8.10
CA TYR A 89 -33.58 7.13 8.52
C TYR A 89 -32.48 6.31 7.79
N PRO A 90 -31.44 6.95 7.28
CA PRO A 90 -30.42 6.24 6.48
C PRO A 90 -29.77 5.04 7.17
N LEU A 91 -29.57 5.08 8.49
CA LEU A 91 -28.96 3.99 9.25
C LEU A 91 -29.95 2.93 9.76
N TYR A 92 -31.22 2.99 9.39
CA TYR A 92 -32.22 1.97 9.72
C TYR A 92 -31.75 0.53 9.45
N PRO A 93 -31.10 0.21 8.32
CA PRO A 93 -30.60 -1.15 8.05
C PRO A 93 -29.63 -1.66 9.11
N TYR A 94 -28.89 -0.78 9.76
CA TYR A 94 -27.95 -1.15 10.82
C TYR A 94 -28.65 -1.53 12.12
N LEU A 95 -29.81 -0.95 12.43
CA LEU A 95 -30.66 -1.42 13.54
C LEU A 95 -31.23 -2.80 13.25
N LEU A 96 -31.71 -3.05 12.03
CA LEU A 96 -32.17 -4.38 11.59
C LEU A 96 -31.06 -5.41 11.75
N ARG A 97 -29.86 -5.10 11.25
CA ARG A 97 -28.68 -5.95 11.43
C ARG A 97 -28.45 -6.28 12.90
N LEU A 98 -28.40 -5.27 13.77
CA LEU A 98 -28.10 -5.44 15.19
C LEU A 98 -29.19 -6.30 15.85
N LYS A 99 -30.48 -6.05 15.57
CA LYS A 99 -31.59 -6.88 16.03
C LYS A 99 -31.43 -8.35 15.62
N LEU A 100 -31.16 -8.60 14.32
CA LEU A 100 -30.95 -9.96 13.81
C LEU A 100 -29.77 -10.65 14.51
N GLU A 101 -28.65 -9.97 14.68
CA GLU A 101 -27.50 -10.53 15.38
C GLU A 101 -27.78 -10.87 16.84
N ARG A 102 -28.60 -10.10 17.52
CA ARG A 102 -29.01 -10.31 18.92
C ARG A 102 -30.05 -11.40 19.10
N THR A 103 -30.95 -11.56 18.11
CA THR A 103 -32.07 -12.51 18.19
C THR A 103 -31.88 -13.79 17.39
N MET A 104 -30.72 -13.91 16.71
CA MET A 104 -30.41 -14.99 15.77
C MET A 104 -30.79 -16.38 16.30
N SER A 105 -31.63 -17.07 15.54
CA SER A 105 -32.14 -18.39 15.84
C SER A 105 -32.76 -19.03 14.57
N ILE A 106 -33.05 -20.34 14.59
CA ILE A 106 -33.72 -20.96 13.44
C ILE A 106 -35.09 -20.36 13.16
N ARG A 107 -35.74 -19.79 14.18
CA ARG A 107 -37.05 -19.12 14.03
C ARG A 107 -36.95 -17.84 13.20
N THR A 108 -35.78 -17.19 13.21
CA THR A 108 -35.51 -15.97 12.43
C THR A 108 -34.89 -16.25 11.05
N LYS A 109 -34.97 -17.53 10.56
CA LYS A 109 -34.41 -17.92 9.26
C LYS A 109 -34.94 -17.06 8.10
N ARG A 110 -36.24 -16.71 8.09
CA ARG A 110 -36.85 -15.93 7.04
C ARG A 110 -36.35 -14.48 7.05
N GLU A 111 -36.27 -13.86 8.21
CA GLU A 111 -35.79 -12.49 8.37
C GLU A 111 -34.31 -12.37 7.99
N VAL A 112 -33.47 -13.35 8.39
CA VAL A 112 -32.05 -13.38 8.00
C VAL A 112 -31.91 -13.54 6.49
N LYS A 113 -32.71 -14.42 5.86
CA LYS A 113 -32.69 -14.60 4.41
C LYS A 113 -33.06 -13.31 3.70
N GLN A 114 -34.19 -12.70 4.08
CA GLN A 114 -34.67 -11.45 3.50
C GLN A 114 -33.63 -10.32 3.65
N PHE A 115 -33.07 -10.16 4.84
CA PHE A 115 -32.02 -9.16 5.09
C PHE A 115 -30.79 -9.38 4.20
N LEU A 116 -30.33 -10.63 4.02
CA LEU A 116 -29.18 -10.94 3.17
C LEU A 116 -29.47 -10.79 1.68
N GLU A 117 -30.74 -10.84 1.27
CA GLU A 117 -31.19 -10.53 -0.11
C GLU A 117 -31.30 -9.04 -0.33
N ASP A 118 -31.98 -8.30 0.54
CA ASP A 118 -32.19 -6.85 0.45
C ASP A 118 -30.87 -6.05 0.48
N PHE A 119 -29.92 -6.51 1.27
CA PHE A 119 -28.63 -5.85 1.48
C PHE A 119 -27.44 -6.65 0.93
N ASN A 120 -27.68 -7.45 -0.12
CA ASN A 120 -26.62 -8.27 -0.70
C ASN A 120 -25.42 -7.42 -1.15
N GLY A 121 -24.20 -7.78 -0.69
CA GLY A 121 -22.97 -7.09 -1.03
C GLY A 121 -22.78 -5.72 -0.37
N GLN A 122 -23.78 -5.19 0.36
CA GLN A 122 -23.66 -3.90 1.06
C GLN A 122 -22.91 -4.04 2.39
N PRO A 123 -22.22 -2.99 2.87
CA PRO A 123 -21.46 -3.02 4.12
C PRO A 123 -22.28 -3.47 5.33
N VAL A 124 -23.56 -3.10 5.39
CA VAL A 124 -24.49 -3.48 6.46
C VAL A 124 -24.66 -4.99 6.60
N SER A 125 -24.53 -5.77 5.50
CA SER A 125 -24.64 -7.24 5.53
C SER A 125 -23.35 -7.97 5.87
N TYR A 126 -22.20 -7.22 5.93
CA TYR A 126 -20.91 -7.85 6.21
C TYR A 126 -20.90 -8.51 7.60
N GLY A 127 -20.46 -9.74 7.64
CA GLY A 127 -20.40 -10.54 8.86
C GLY A 127 -21.72 -11.21 9.28
N VAL A 128 -22.89 -10.75 8.83
CA VAL A 128 -24.19 -11.37 9.18
C VAL A 128 -24.24 -12.83 8.69
N ARG A 129 -23.89 -13.06 7.41
CA ARG A 129 -23.83 -14.42 6.82
C ARG A 129 -22.87 -15.32 7.60
N TYR A 130 -21.69 -14.79 7.98
CA TYR A 130 -20.71 -15.54 8.75
C TYR A 130 -21.25 -15.93 10.14
N LYS A 131 -21.88 -15.00 10.86
CA LYS A 131 -22.52 -15.26 12.16
C LYS A 131 -23.66 -16.30 12.02
N TRP A 132 -24.46 -16.16 10.96
CA TRP A 132 -25.55 -17.08 10.67
C TRP A 132 -25.05 -18.50 10.41
N LEU A 133 -24.05 -18.68 9.57
CA LEU A 133 -23.45 -19.99 9.28
C LEU A 133 -22.83 -20.61 10.54
N ASN A 134 -22.17 -19.83 11.39
CA ASN A 134 -21.67 -20.34 12.67
C ASN A 134 -22.79 -20.81 13.59
N TYR A 135 -23.90 -20.06 13.65
CA TYR A 135 -25.08 -20.51 14.41
C TYR A 135 -25.66 -21.82 13.86
N LEU A 136 -25.81 -21.91 12.55
CA LEU A 136 -26.35 -23.11 11.88
C LEU A 136 -25.44 -24.32 12.07
N ALA A 137 -24.13 -24.13 11.94
CA ALA A 137 -23.14 -25.16 12.17
C ALA A 137 -23.17 -25.69 13.61
N LYS A 138 -23.20 -24.75 14.59
CA LYS A 138 -23.27 -25.11 16.02
C LYS A 138 -24.50 -25.97 16.38
N ASN A 139 -25.61 -25.81 15.66
CA ASN A 139 -26.88 -26.51 15.92
C ASN A 139 -27.21 -27.59 14.89
N ASP A 140 -26.26 -27.96 14.02
CA ASP A 140 -26.39 -29.03 12.97
C ASP A 140 -27.55 -28.80 11.97
N TYR A 141 -27.89 -27.55 11.65
CA TYR A 141 -28.90 -27.19 10.63
C TYR A 141 -28.32 -27.27 9.22
N ARG A 142 -28.04 -28.47 8.73
CA ARG A 142 -27.24 -28.78 7.52
C ARG A 142 -27.79 -28.15 6.26
N SER A 143 -29.03 -28.51 5.88
CA SER A 143 -29.67 -27.98 4.66
C SER A 143 -29.69 -26.46 4.64
N THR A 144 -30.12 -25.83 5.76
CA THR A 144 -30.13 -24.38 5.87
C THR A 144 -28.72 -23.78 5.80
N PHE A 145 -27.71 -24.49 6.33
CA PHE A 145 -26.30 -24.04 6.21
C PHE A 145 -25.88 -24.06 4.74
N LEU A 146 -26.12 -25.15 4.02
CA LEU A 146 -25.75 -25.30 2.61
C LEU A 146 -26.44 -24.26 1.72
N ASP A 147 -27.72 -23.94 1.96
CA ASP A 147 -28.47 -22.89 1.26
C ASP A 147 -27.81 -21.50 1.39
N ASN A 148 -27.13 -21.26 2.51
CA ASN A 148 -26.53 -19.96 2.84
C ASN A 148 -25.02 -19.90 2.67
N TYR A 149 -24.34 -21.04 2.56
CA TYR A 149 -22.90 -21.08 2.35
C TYR A 149 -22.50 -20.52 0.98
N ARG A 150 -21.34 -19.87 0.94
CA ARG A 150 -20.69 -19.40 -0.29
C ARG A 150 -19.20 -19.75 -0.23
N PRO A 151 -18.58 -20.15 -1.35
CA PRO A 151 -17.14 -20.38 -1.42
C PRO A 151 -16.33 -19.16 -0.95
N GLY A 152 -15.13 -19.41 -0.42
CA GLY A 152 -14.23 -18.33 0.04
C GLY A 152 -14.48 -17.82 1.46
N MET A 153 -15.38 -18.45 2.24
CA MET A 153 -15.67 -18.03 3.61
C MET A 153 -14.71 -18.63 4.68
N GLY A 154 -13.53 -19.07 4.26
CA GLY A 154 -12.48 -19.62 5.11
C GLY A 154 -12.56 -21.14 5.28
N ALA A 155 -11.41 -21.75 5.61
CA ALA A 155 -11.23 -23.20 5.65
C ALA A 155 -12.25 -23.90 6.57
N ARG A 156 -12.50 -23.35 7.76
CA ARG A 156 -13.44 -23.94 8.72
C ARG A 156 -14.86 -24.13 8.15
N LEU A 157 -15.44 -23.06 7.59
CA LEU A 157 -16.79 -23.14 7.02
C LEU A 157 -16.82 -24.00 5.75
N THR A 158 -15.72 -24.00 4.99
CA THR A 158 -15.58 -24.88 3.81
C THR A 158 -15.57 -26.35 4.23
N CYS A 159 -14.80 -26.72 5.25
CA CYS A 159 -14.78 -28.09 5.74
C CYS A 159 -16.13 -28.51 6.30
N ILE A 160 -16.86 -27.66 7.01
CA ILE A 160 -18.22 -27.91 7.46
C ILE A 160 -19.16 -28.15 6.26
N ALA A 161 -19.07 -27.27 5.22
CA ALA A 161 -19.88 -27.41 4.01
C ALA A 161 -19.66 -28.77 3.31
N LEU A 162 -18.40 -29.15 3.11
CA LEU A 162 -18.03 -30.42 2.49
C LEU A 162 -18.51 -31.63 3.32
N ASN A 163 -18.34 -31.58 4.65
CA ASN A 163 -18.86 -32.62 5.53
C ASN A 163 -20.39 -32.71 5.48
N TYR A 164 -21.10 -31.59 5.36
CA TYR A 164 -22.56 -31.59 5.24
C TYR A 164 -23.01 -32.11 3.88
N ARG A 165 -22.37 -31.75 2.78
CA ARG A 165 -22.64 -32.27 1.43
C ARG A 165 -22.49 -33.81 1.41
N LEU A 166 -21.42 -34.34 2.05
CA LEU A 166 -21.27 -35.80 2.22
C LEU A 166 -22.43 -36.43 2.99
N LYS A 167 -22.89 -35.82 4.08
CA LYS A 167 -24.01 -36.33 4.90
C LYS A 167 -25.35 -36.23 4.19
N GLU A 168 -25.50 -35.29 3.25
CA GLU A 168 -26.71 -35.15 2.41
C GLU A 168 -26.66 -36.04 1.15
N GLY A 169 -25.64 -36.92 1.02
CA GLY A 169 -25.58 -37.97 -0.01
C GLY A 169 -24.84 -37.60 -1.29
N GLU A 170 -24.09 -36.52 -1.30
CA GLU A 170 -23.23 -36.21 -2.45
C GLU A 170 -22.06 -37.21 -2.55
N SER A 171 -21.60 -37.46 -3.78
CA SER A 171 -20.54 -38.41 -4.07
C SER A 171 -19.25 -38.10 -3.27
N GLU A 172 -18.78 -39.13 -2.52
CA GLU A 172 -17.54 -39.01 -1.75
C GLU A 172 -16.34 -38.62 -2.65
N GLN A 173 -16.27 -39.20 -3.85
CA GLN A 173 -15.20 -38.89 -4.80
C GLN A 173 -15.21 -37.43 -5.24
N ALA A 174 -16.40 -36.86 -5.51
CA ALA A 174 -16.54 -35.46 -5.89
C ALA A 174 -16.09 -34.54 -4.75
N ILE A 175 -16.49 -34.82 -3.51
CA ILE A 175 -16.10 -34.05 -2.34
C ILE A 175 -14.60 -34.16 -2.07
N LEU A 176 -14.02 -35.35 -2.14
CA LEU A 176 -12.60 -35.54 -1.84
C LEU A 176 -11.68 -34.86 -2.87
N SER A 177 -12.13 -34.66 -4.12
CA SER A 177 -11.37 -33.89 -5.10
C SER A 177 -11.22 -32.40 -4.75
N GLU A 178 -12.08 -31.86 -3.87
CA GLU A 178 -11.99 -30.48 -3.39
C GLU A 178 -11.05 -30.31 -2.17
N VAL A 179 -10.60 -31.44 -1.58
CA VAL A 179 -9.79 -31.42 -0.35
C VAL A 179 -8.34 -31.03 -0.59
N ASP A 180 -7.81 -31.26 -1.79
CA ASP A 180 -6.41 -30.96 -2.14
C ASP A 180 -6.02 -29.51 -1.82
N ALA A 181 -6.86 -28.56 -2.20
CA ALA A 181 -6.64 -27.14 -1.96
C ALA A 181 -6.65 -26.79 -0.46
N LEU A 182 -7.44 -27.51 0.36
CA LEU A 182 -7.46 -27.33 1.81
C LEU A 182 -6.24 -27.94 2.48
N TRP A 183 -5.73 -29.06 1.94
CA TRP A 183 -4.56 -29.72 2.44
C TRP A 183 -3.26 -28.96 2.17
N LEU A 184 -3.11 -28.38 0.98
CA LEU A 184 -1.90 -27.65 0.55
C LEU A 184 -1.80 -26.26 1.25
N HIS A 185 -1.58 -26.29 2.55
CA HIS A 185 -1.46 -25.10 3.39
C HIS A 185 -0.32 -25.26 4.41
N GLY A 186 0.43 -24.18 4.68
CA GLY A 186 1.59 -24.21 5.58
C GLY A 186 1.25 -24.21 7.07
N GLN A 187 0.00 -23.90 7.42
CA GLN A 187 -0.49 -23.91 8.80
C GLN A 187 -1.42 -25.12 9.05
N SER A 188 -1.66 -25.42 10.33
CA SER A 188 -2.72 -26.38 10.72
C SER A 188 -4.05 -25.89 10.22
N GLN A 189 -4.84 -26.81 9.70
CA GLN A 189 -6.23 -26.54 9.35
C GLN A 189 -7.14 -26.73 10.57
N PRO A 190 -8.33 -26.11 10.57
CA PRO A 190 -9.33 -26.30 11.64
C PRO A 190 -9.74 -27.77 11.83
N ASP A 191 -10.05 -28.16 13.05
CA ASP A 191 -10.41 -29.54 13.43
C ASP A 191 -11.60 -30.09 12.61
N GLU A 192 -12.48 -29.21 12.13
CA GLU A 192 -13.59 -29.56 11.24
C GLU A 192 -13.15 -30.16 9.90
N CYS A 193 -11.87 -29.98 9.53
CA CYS A 193 -11.29 -30.59 8.33
C CYS A 193 -10.78 -32.02 8.55
N ASP A 194 -10.51 -32.41 9.79
CA ASP A 194 -9.89 -33.73 10.11
C ASP A 194 -10.67 -34.92 9.57
N PRO A 195 -12.02 -34.97 9.65
CA PRO A 195 -12.77 -36.08 9.07
C PRO A 195 -12.62 -36.21 7.55
N LEU A 196 -12.50 -35.06 6.85
CA LEU A 196 -12.27 -35.04 5.40
C LEU A 196 -10.85 -35.51 5.07
N PHE A 197 -9.85 -35.04 5.79
CA PHE A 197 -8.46 -35.46 5.60
C PHE A 197 -8.26 -36.97 5.88
N ALA A 198 -8.94 -37.50 6.88
CA ALA A 198 -8.92 -38.94 7.17
C ALA A 198 -9.48 -39.76 6.01
N LYS A 199 -10.63 -39.38 5.45
CA LYS A 199 -11.24 -40.02 4.29
C LYS A 199 -10.37 -39.90 3.05
N TRP A 200 -9.90 -38.71 2.76
CA TRP A 200 -9.04 -38.36 1.64
C TRP A 200 -7.73 -39.18 1.66
N LYS A 201 -7.10 -39.30 2.84
CA LYS A 201 -5.93 -40.15 3.04
C LYS A 201 -6.26 -41.63 2.82
N LYS A 202 -7.41 -42.14 3.37
CA LYS A 202 -7.85 -43.51 3.20
C LYS A 202 -8.14 -43.85 1.73
N ALA A 203 -8.62 -42.89 0.96
CA ALA A 203 -8.85 -43.01 -0.48
C ALA A 203 -7.55 -43.01 -1.31
N GLY A 204 -6.37 -42.93 -0.69
CA GLY A 204 -5.07 -42.92 -1.38
C GLY A 204 -4.75 -41.63 -2.10
N MET A 205 -5.52 -40.56 -1.90
CA MET A 205 -5.32 -39.27 -2.60
C MET A 205 -4.16 -38.46 -2.03
N MET A 206 -3.68 -38.75 -0.81
CA MET A 206 -2.49 -38.10 -0.23
C MET A 206 -1.21 -38.76 -0.79
N THR A 207 -0.69 -38.25 -1.86
CA THR A 207 0.56 -38.75 -2.46
C THR A 207 1.81 -38.20 -1.74
N PRO A 208 2.97 -38.88 -1.85
CA PRO A 208 4.24 -38.37 -1.33
C PRO A 208 4.59 -36.98 -1.88
N GLU A 209 4.26 -36.70 -3.14
CA GLU A 209 4.49 -35.43 -3.80
C GLU A 209 3.69 -34.30 -3.14
N MET A 210 2.41 -34.56 -2.79
CA MET A 210 1.59 -33.60 -2.05
C MET A 210 2.16 -33.34 -0.65
N VAL A 211 2.64 -34.37 0.04
CA VAL A 211 3.27 -34.21 1.36
C VAL A 211 4.52 -33.35 1.25
N ILE A 212 5.39 -33.59 0.25
CA ILE A 212 6.59 -32.79 0.00
C ILE A 212 6.19 -31.32 -0.31
N LYS A 213 5.16 -31.12 -1.14
CA LYS A 213 4.69 -29.78 -1.46
C LYS A 213 4.16 -29.02 -0.24
N ARG A 214 3.46 -29.70 0.66
CA ARG A 214 3.01 -29.09 1.93
C ARG A 214 4.20 -28.79 2.87
N ILE A 215 5.23 -29.65 2.91
CA ILE A 215 6.48 -29.40 3.65
C ILE A 215 7.15 -28.13 3.13
N GLU A 216 7.24 -27.96 1.82
CA GLU A 216 7.80 -26.78 1.18
C GLU A 216 7.02 -25.50 1.58
N ILE A 217 5.69 -25.52 1.53
CA ILE A 217 4.83 -24.40 1.94
C ILE A 217 5.05 -24.09 3.44
N ALA A 218 5.02 -25.12 4.29
CA ALA A 218 5.25 -24.96 5.73
C ALA A 218 6.66 -24.40 6.05
N ALA A 219 7.69 -24.81 5.31
CA ALA A 219 9.03 -24.32 5.45
C ALA A 219 9.13 -22.82 5.06
N LYS A 220 8.49 -22.41 3.98
CA LYS A 220 8.41 -21.01 3.54
C LYS A 220 7.68 -20.10 4.54
N GLU A 221 6.78 -20.68 5.37
CA GLU A 221 6.06 -20.02 6.46
C GLU A 221 6.72 -20.18 7.85
N ASP A 222 7.93 -20.73 7.92
CA ASP A 222 8.70 -21.04 9.15
C ASP A 222 7.94 -21.97 10.15
N ASN A 223 7.05 -22.82 9.66
CA ASN A 223 6.28 -23.74 10.50
C ASN A 223 6.94 -25.13 10.60
N ARG A 224 8.00 -25.20 11.39
CA ARG A 224 8.82 -26.43 11.56
C ARG A 224 8.07 -27.57 12.25
N SER A 225 7.06 -27.27 13.07
CA SER A 225 6.28 -28.30 13.76
C SER A 225 5.50 -29.17 12.78
N ILE A 226 4.90 -28.55 11.76
CA ILE A 226 4.19 -29.26 10.69
C ILE A 226 5.16 -30.08 9.84
N ILE A 227 6.35 -29.58 9.52
CA ILE A 227 7.37 -30.34 8.77
C ILE A 227 7.71 -31.65 9.51
N SER A 228 7.93 -31.57 10.83
CA SER A 228 8.24 -32.76 11.65
C SER A 228 7.09 -33.77 11.68
N TYR A 229 5.84 -33.31 11.65
CA TYR A 229 4.67 -34.17 11.53
C TYR A 229 4.59 -34.82 10.14
N LEU A 230 4.74 -34.02 9.07
CA LEU A 230 4.63 -34.48 7.68
C LEU A 230 5.75 -35.43 7.29
N LYS A 231 6.95 -35.29 7.86
CA LYS A 231 8.07 -36.23 7.64
C LYS A 231 7.63 -37.68 7.86
N ARG A 232 6.84 -37.95 8.92
CA ARG A 232 6.35 -39.30 9.23
C ARG A 232 5.35 -39.85 8.23
N GLN A 233 4.83 -39.01 7.34
CA GLN A 233 3.91 -39.40 6.26
C GLN A 233 4.64 -39.75 4.96
N LEU A 234 5.96 -39.46 4.89
CA LEU A 234 6.79 -39.77 3.72
C LEU A 234 7.34 -41.18 3.77
N PRO A 235 7.51 -41.85 2.62
CA PRO A 235 8.35 -43.05 2.50
C PRO A 235 9.76 -42.80 3.04
N GLY A 236 10.40 -43.85 3.58
CA GLY A 236 11.69 -43.73 4.27
C GLY A 236 12.78 -43.11 3.41
N ASP A 237 12.82 -43.45 2.14
CA ASP A 237 13.77 -42.93 1.14
C ASP A 237 13.60 -41.43 0.79
N LYS A 238 12.41 -40.84 1.08
CA LYS A 238 12.11 -39.44 0.86
C LYS A 238 12.16 -38.57 2.13
N GLN A 239 12.28 -39.16 3.32
CA GLN A 239 12.29 -38.43 4.61
C GLN A 239 13.44 -37.43 4.74
N TYR A 240 14.58 -37.69 4.08
CA TYR A 240 15.73 -36.78 4.09
C TYR A 240 15.41 -35.39 3.50
N LEU A 241 14.42 -35.28 2.61
CA LEU A 241 13.95 -33.99 2.10
C LEU A 241 13.34 -33.11 3.20
N ALA A 242 12.55 -33.74 4.09
CA ALA A 242 12.04 -33.03 5.27
C ALA A 242 13.15 -32.64 6.23
N ASP A 243 14.17 -33.49 6.42
CA ASP A 243 15.34 -33.18 7.24
C ASP A 243 16.15 -32.02 6.65
N ALA A 244 16.34 -32.01 5.32
CA ALA A 244 17.01 -30.92 4.63
C ALA A 244 16.26 -29.57 4.89
N TRP A 245 14.93 -29.53 4.71
CA TRP A 245 14.13 -28.35 5.04
C TRP A 245 14.25 -27.93 6.51
N LEU A 246 14.17 -28.87 7.47
CA LEU A 246 14.31 -28.57 8.90
C LEU A 246 15.69 -28.00 9.24
N LEU A 247 16.75 -28.48 8.59
CA LEU A 247 18.10 -27.98 8.82
C LEU A 247 18.31 -26.58 8.22
N VAL A 248 17.90 -26.35 6.98
CA VAL A 248 18.10 -25.04 6.33
C VAL A 248 17.18 -23.95 6.88
N THR A 249 15.99 -24.28 7.37
CA THR A 249 15.13 -23.29 8.03
C THR A 249 15.64 -22.85 9.40
N ARG A 250 16.46 -23.67 10.07
CA ARG A 250 17.17 -23.28 11.30
C ARG A 250 18.40 -22.42 11.03
N ASP A 251 19.15 -22.83 10.00
CA ASP A 251 20.42 -22.19 9.63
C ASP A 251 20.63 -22.36 8.12
N THR A 252 20.41 -21.28 7.37
CA THR A 252 20.51 -21.30 5.91
C THR A 252 21.91 -21.65 5.40
N SER A 253 22.98 -21.43 6.21
CA SER A 253 24.35 -21.80 5.83
C SER A 253 24.54 -23.32 5.66
N ARG A 254 23.64 -24.11 6.23
CA ARG A 254 23.63 -25.57 6.10
C ARG A 254 23.43 -26.05 4.67
N VAL A 255 22.90 -25.21 3.79
CA VAL A 255 22.79 -25.51 2.35
C VAL A 255 24.15 -25.82 1.71
N ASN A 256 25.25 -25.36 2.29
CA ASN A 256 26.61 -25.67 1.85
C ASN A 256 27.02 -27.13 2.08
N ARG A 257 26.30 -27.89 2.92
CA ARG A 257 26.59 -29.31 3.20
C ARG A 257 26.07 -30.19 2.07
N THR A 258 26.96 -30.61 1.19
CA THR A 258 26.62 -31.42 -0.01
C THR A 258 25.96 -32.75 0.33
N ALA A 259 26.28 -33.34 1.48
CA ALA A 259 25.65 -34.61 1.94
C ALA A 259 24.13 -34.49 2.16
N LEU A 260 23.58 -33.28 2.31
CA LEU A 260 22.12 -33.04 2.42
C LEU A 260 21.41 -33.12 1.05
N PHE A 261 22.15 -33.03 -0.04
CA PHE A 261 21.64 -32.92 -1.39
C PHE A 261 22.31 -33.92 -2.33
N PRO A 262 22.00 -35.23 -2.17
CA PRO A 262 22.62 -36.30 -2.99
C PRO A 262 22.10 -36.30 -4.46
N LEU A 263 21.16 -35.42 -4.82
CA LEU A 263 20.51 -35.27 -6.13
C LEU A 263 19.73 -36.52 -6.57
N LYS A 264 19.25 -37.34 -5.60
CA LYS A 264 18.37 -38.48 -5.85
C LYS A 264 16.93 -38.06 -6.20
N ASN A 265 16.50 -36.93 -5.64
CA ASN A 265 15.23 -36.27 -5.95
C ASN A 265 15.53 -34.82 -6.35
N ALA A 266 16.30 -34.65 -7.43
CA ALA A 266 16.92 -33.38 -7.82
C ALA A 266 15.96 -32.20 -7.87
N SER A 267 14.72 -32.38 -8.38
CA SER A 267 13.71 -31.30 -8.44
C SER A 267 13.28 -30.80 -7.07
N HIS A 268 13.06 -31.69 -6.09
CA HIS A 268 12.68 -31.33 -4.74
C HIS A 268 13.88 -30.77 -3.94
N GLU A 269 15.06 -31.32 -4.15
CA GLU A 269 16.29 -30.81 -3.55
C GLU A 269 16.60 -29.39 -4.07
N ALA A 270 16.37 -29.13 -5.36
CA ALA A 270 16.50 -27.80 -5.95
C ALA A 270 15.63 -26.76 -5.23
N GLU A 271 14.37 -27.08 -4.90
CA GLU A 271 13.47 -26.16 -4.16
C GLU A 271 14.08 -25.78 -2.79
N VAL A 272 14.67 -26.75 -2.06
CA VAL A 272 15.34 -26.48 -0.78
C VAL A 272 16.54 -25.56 -0.97
N ILE A 273 17.37 -25.87 -1.98
CA ILE A 273 18.60 -25.11 -2.26
C ILE A 273 18.25 -23.68 -2.67
N VAL A 274 17.27 -23.50 -3.58
CA VAL A 274 16.81 -22.19 -4.08
C VAL A 274 16.36 -21.31 -2.90
N TRP A 275 15.46 -21.84 -2.07
CA TRP A 275 14.97 -21.10 -0.90
C TRP A 275 16.10 -20.74 0.06
N ALA A 276 16.99 -21.70 0.34
CA ALA A 276 18.10 -21.47 1.27
C ALA A 276 19.11 -20.46 0.72
N VAL A 277 19.46 -20.52 -0.56
CA VAL A 277 20.36 -19.57 -1.21
C VAL A 277 19.75 -18.18 -1.25
N GLU A 278 18.45 -18.07 -1.58
CA GLU A 278 17.72 -16.78 -1.54
C GLU A 278 17.83 -16.12 -0.16
N LYS A 279 17.62 -16.87 0.92
CA LYS A 279 17.70 -16.34 2.29
C LYS A 279 19.13 -16.10 2.75
N LEU A 280 20.06 -16.98 2.35
CA LEU A 280 21.48 -16.89 2.70
C LEU A 280 22.14 -15.66 2.05
N ALA A 281 21.75 -15.31 0.84
CA ALA A 281 22.30 -14.16 0.12
C ALA A 281 22.26 -12.86 0.95
N TRP A 282 21.20 -12.63 1.72
CA TRP A 282 21.04 -11.45 2.58
C TRP A 282 21.91 -11.44 3.85
N ARG A 283 22.64 -12.52 4.14
CA ARG A 283 23.51 -12.64 5.31
C ARG A 283 24.97 -12.91 4.93
N ASN A 284 25.16 -13.65 3.84
CA ASN A 284 26.48 -14.04 3.35
C ASN A 284 26.38 -14.29 1.83
N PRO A 285 26.45 -13.22 1.02
CA PRO A 285 26.31 -13.33 -0.44
C PRO A 285 27.44 -14.17 -1.08
N ASP A 286 28.66 -14.17 -0.52
CA ASP A 286 29.78 -14.96 -1.02
C ASP A 286 29.50 -16.45 -0.92
N LEU A 287 29.01 -16.91 0.25
CA LEU A 287 28.64 -18.31 0.44
C LEU A 287 27.43 -18.68 -0.44
N ALA A 288 26.45 -17.79 -0.58
CA ALA A 288 25.28 -17.99 -1.45
C ALA A 288 25.72 -18.16 -2.92
N GLY A 289 26.62 -17.31 -3.41
CA GLY A 289 27.20 -17.41 -4.74
C GLY A 289 27.98 -18.73 -4.96
N THR A 290 28.78 -19.13 -3.98
CA THR A 290 29.52 -20.40 -4.01
C THR A 290 28.57 -21.60 -4.11
N VAL A 291 27.50 -21.61 -3.34
CA VAL A 291 26.50 -22.69 -3.38
C VAL A 291 25.74 -22.67 -4.71
N PHE A 292 25.31 -21.48 -5.17
CA PHE A 292 24.64 -21.33 -6.46
C PHE A 292 25.51 -21.92 -7.59
N ASN A 293 26.77 -21.49 -7.76
CA ASN A 293 27.65 -21.95 -8.82
C ASN A 293 27.84 -23.47 -8.80
N ARG A 294 28.09 -24.06 -7.62
CA ARG A 294 28.28 -25.52 -7.44
C ARG A 294 27.15 -26.36 -8.01
N TYR A 295 25.89 -25.96 -7.81
CA TYR A 295 24.75 -26.74 -8.29
C TYR A 295 24.29 -26.29 -9.67
N ASN A 296 24.54 -25.03 -10.06
CA ASN A 296 24.28 -24.54 -11.40
C ASN A 296 25.15 -25.26 -12.45
N ASP A 297 26.41 -25.51 -12.15
CA ASP A 297 27.33 -26.27 -13.00
C ASP A 297 26.89 -27.74 -13.23
N LYS A 298 26.00 -28.24 -12.35
CA LYS A 298 25.39 -29.56 -12.49
C LYS A 298 24.02 -29.54 -13.20
N ASN A 299 23.58 -28.38 -13.71
CA ASN A 299 22.30 -28.17 -14.36
C ASN A 299 21.09 -28.58 -13.49
N VAL A 300 21.16 -28.34 -12.19
CA VAL A 300 20.10 -28.71 -11.22
C VAL A 300 18.89 -27.75 -11.32
N PHE A 301 19.11 -26.51 -11.74
CA PHE A 301 18.12 -25.45 -11.65
C PHE A 301 17.44 -25.13 -12.98
N SER A 302 16.13 -24.92 -12.94
CA SER A 302 15.42 -24.28 -14.05
C SER A 302 15.82 -22.80 -14.22
N PRO A 303 15.61 -22.18 -15.40
CA PRO A 303 15.87 -20.76 -15.60
C PRO A 303 15.18 -19.86 -14.56
N ALA A 304 13.93 -20.17 -14.20
CA ALA A 304 13.20 -19.42 -13.18
C ALA A 304 13.87 -19.50 -11.79
N GLN A 305 14.35 -20.67 -11.41
CA GLN A 305 15.08 -20.87 -10.15
C GLN A 305 16.43 -20.12 -10.14
N GLN A 306 17.14 -20.12 -11.28
CA GLN A 306 18.37 -19.34 -11.44
C GLN A 306 18.10 -17.83 -11.27
N HIS A 307 17.01 -17.31 -11.87
CA HIS A 307 16.63 -15.90 -11.71
C HIS A 307 16.40 -15.51 -10.25
N VAL A 308 15.68 -16.34 -9.48
CA VAL A 308 15.42 -16.08 -8.06
C VAL A 308 16.72 -15.94 -7.27
N MET A 309 17.65 -16.88 -7.46
CA MET A 309 18.92 -16.89 -6.72
C MET A 309 19.87 -15.77 -7.15
N ARG A 310 20.05 -15.58 -8.46
CA ARG A 310 20.90 -14.50 -9.01
C ARG A 310 20.40 -13.14 -8.56
N ARG A 311 19.08 -12.93 -8.60
CA ARG A 311 18.45 -11.72 -8.09
C ARG A 311 18.79 -11.48 -6.62
N ALA A 312 18.61 -12.46 -5.74
CA ALA A 312 18.87 -12.29 -4.32
C ALA A 312 20.35 -11.98 -4.04
N ILE A 313 21.26 -12.66 -4.71
CA ILE A 313 22.71 -12.46 -4.58
C ILE A 313 23.10 -11.06 -5.11
N ALA A 314 22.64 -10.70 -6.32
CA ALA A 314 22.94 -9.41 -6.93
C ALA A 314 22.45 -8.24 -6.07
N LEU A 315 21.20 -8.32 -5.59
CA LEU A 315 20.62 -7.27 -4.74
C LEU A 315 21.34 -7.16 -3.40
N SER A 316 21.75 -8.27 -2.78
CA SER A 316 22.52 -8.23 -1.54
C SER A 316 23.85 -7.50 -1.72
N TYR A 317 24.65 -7.89 -2.71
CA TYR A 317 25.90 -7.20 -3.00
C TYR A 317 25.69 -5.71 -3.31
N THR A 318 24.61 -5.36 -4.03
CA THR A 318 24.32 -4.00 -4.42
C THR A 318 23.94 -3.11 -3.23
N LEU A 319 23.10 -3.62 -2.33
CA LEU A 319 22.63 -2.90 -1.16
C LEU A 319 23.74 -2.73 -0.11
N ASP A 320 24.59 -3.74 0.04
CA ASP A 320 25.76 -3.69 0.92
C ASP A 320 26.96 -2.97 0.25
N ARG A 321 26.80 -2.47 -0.98
CA ARG A 321 27.81 -1.72 -1.75
C ARG A 321 29.13 -2.49 -1.94
N LEU A 322 29.05 -3.81 -2.06
CA LEU A 322 30.20 -4.68 -2.21
C LEU A 322 30.73 -4.69 -3.65
N PRO A 323 32.05 -4.91 -3.84
CA PRO A 323 32.69 -4.85 -5.18
C PRO A 323 32.09 -5.79 -6.22
N GLN A 324 31.57 -6.94 -5.80
CA GLN A 324 31.01 -7.97 -6.68
C GLN A 324 29.62 -7.58 -7.25
N ALA A 325 29.01 -6.46 -6.78
CA ALA A 325 27.68 -6.04 -7.19
C ALA A 325 27.49 -5.94 -8.70
N HIS A 326 28.46 -5.33 -9.39
CA HIS A 326 28.40 -5.16 -10.84
C HIS A 326 28.30 -6.51 -11.56
N HIS A 327 29.24 -7.42 -11.29
CA HIS A 327 29.25 -8.76 -11.88
C HIS A 327 27.95 -9.54 -11.67
N TRP A 328 27.42 -9.53 -10.44
CA TRP A 328 26.18 -10.25 -10.14
C TRP A 328 24.94 -9.58 -10.73
N LEU A 329 24.93 -8.26 -10.88
CA LEU A 329 23.86 -7.54 -11.60
C LEU A 329 23.84 -7.89 -13.09
N GLU A 330 25.00 -7.96 -13.75
CA GLU A 330 25.09 -8.41 -15.16
C GLU A 330 24.56 -9.85 -15.31
N LEU A 331 24.92 -10.76 -14.40
CA LEU A 331 24.42 -12.14 -14.40
C LEU A 331 22.92 -12.24 -14.12
N ALA A 332 22.35 -11.31 -13.35
CA ALA A 332 20.94 -11.30 -13.00
C ALA A 332 20.06 -10.55 -14.01
N ASP A 333 20.59 -9.52 -14.67
CA ASP A 333 19.85 -8.67 -15.63
C ASP A 333 19.87 -9.28 -17.05
N VAL A 334 19.23 -10.43 -17.17
CA VAL A 334 19.06 -11.16 -18.43
C VAL A 334 17.61 -11.11 -18.89
N GLN A 335 17.33 -11.63 -20.09
CA GLN A 335 15.95 -11.72 -20.58
C GLN A 335 15.05 -12.45 -19.58
N GLY A 336 13.93 -11.84 -19.22
CA GLY A 336 13.00 -12.34 -18.21
C GLY A 336 13.39 -11.99 -16.76
N ALA A 337 14.43 -11.18 -16.53
CA ALA A 337 14.75 -10.64 -15.22
C ALA A 337 13.58 -9.78 -14.67
N SER A 338 13.45 -9.75 -13.35
CA SER A 338 12.47 -8.90 -12.68
C SER A 338 12.85 -7.42 -12.79
N GLU A 339 11.83 -6.56 -12.87
CA GLU A 339 12.01 -5.09 -12.96
C GLU A 339 12.94 -4.52 -11.88
N ASP A 340 12.88 -5.04 -10.66
CA ASP A 340 13.71 -4.56 -9.56
C ASP A 340 15.20 -4.85 -9.77
N VAL A 341 15.57 -5.91 -10.50
CA VAL A 341 16.96 -6.15 -10.91
C VAL A 341 17.44 -5.06 -11.86
N LYS A 342 16.65 -4.71 -12.88
CA LYS A 342 16.99 -3.62 -13.80
C LYS A 342 17.13 -2.29 -13.08
N LEU A 343 16.18 -1.96 -12.20
CA LEU A 343 16.22 -0.72 -11.43
C LEU A 343 17.46 -0.64 -10.54
N TRP A 344 17.85 -1.74 -9.91
CA TRP A 344 19.05 -1.78 -9.08
C TRP A 344 20.34 -1.81 -9.91
N HIS A 345 20.31 -2.40 -11.12
CA HIS A 345 21.44 -2.32 -12.05
C HIS A 345 21.67 -0.87 -12.49
N ILE A 346 20.62 -0.17 -12.92
CA ILE A 346 20.68 1.27 -13.22
C ILE A 346 21.18 2.05 -12.00
N SER A 347 20.61 1.84 -10.82
CA SER A 347 21.01 2.56 -9.59
C SER A 347 22.50 2.35 -9.24
N HIS A 348 23.01 1.13 -9.42
CA HIS A 348 24.43 0.82 -9.23
C HIS A 348 25.32 1.57 -10.26
N LEU A 349 24.93 1.54 -11.53
CA LEU A 349 25.67 2.19 -12.61
C LEU A 349 25.68 3.73 -12.44
N LEU A 350 24.57 4.32 -12.00
CA LEU A 350 24.49 5.74 -11.65
C LEU A 350 25.45 6.10 -10.52
N ARG A 351 25.46 5.31 -9.45
CA ARG A 351 26.36 5.53 -8.30
C ARG A 351 27.83 5.41 -8.69
N THR A 352 28.14 4.51 -9.62
CA THR A 352 29.51 4.30 -10.10
C THR A 352 29.87 5.15 -11.33
N LYS A 353 28.97 6.06 -11.73
CA LYS A 353 29.15 7.00 -12.85
C LYS A 353 29.43 6.32 -14.19
N LYS A 354 28.90 5.11 -14.39
CA LYS A 354 29.05 4.34 -15.64
C LYS A 354 27.95 4.70 -16.65
N TRP A 355 27.97 5.93 -17.13
CA TRP A 355 26.89 6.55 -17.89
C TRP A 355 26.55 5.84 -19.18
N GLN A 356 27.54 5.35 -19.95
CA GLN A 356 27.28 4.61 -21.19
C GLN A 356 26.57 3.29 -20.90
N GLU A 357 26.93 2.60 -19.80
CA GLU A 357 26.27 1.35 -19.41
C GLU A 357 24.82 1.62 -18.97
N VAL A 358 24.53 2.75 -18.33
CA VAL A 358 23.15 3.18 -18.02
C VAL A 358 22.30 3.24 -19.29
N VAL A 359 22.80 3.92 -20.34
CA VAL A 359 22.09 4.01 -21.62
C VAL A 359 21.88 2.62 -22.21
N ASN A 360 22.90 1.78 -22.23
CA ASN A 360 22.84 0.42 -22.80
C ASN A 360 21.80 -0.46 -22.07
N VAL A 361 21.77 -0.42 -20.72
CA VAL A 361 20.78 -1.17 -19.90
C VAL A 361 19.36 -0.70 -20.16
N ILE A 362 19.15 0.62 -20.28
CA ILE A 362 17.84 1.20 -20.59
C ILE A 362 17.40 0.80 -22.01
N ASP A 363 18.27 0.91 -23.00
CA ASP A 363 17.95 0.61 -24.39
C ASP A 363 17.69 -0.90 -24.63
N SER A 364 18.28 -1.76 -23.81
CA SER A 364 18.01 -3.20 -23.82
C SER A 364 16.74 -3.61 -23.07
N ALA A 365 16.12 -2.69 -22.31
CA ALA A 365 14.90 -2.98 -21.57
C ALA A 365 13.69 -3.16 -22.52
N PRO A 366 12.63 -3.88 -22.09
CA PRO A 366 11.38 -3.91 -22.84
C PRO A 366 10.85 -2.51 -23.14
N ALA A 367 10.24 -2.30 -24.31
CA ALA A 367 9.76 -1.00 -24.75
C ALA A 367 8.78 -0.35 -23.76
N SER A 368 7.97 -1.16 -23.05
CA SER A 368 7.07 -0.67 -22.00
C SER A 368 7.84 -0.01 -20.85
N LEU A 369 8.96 -0.58 -20.41
CA LEU A 369 9.79 -0.01 -19.35
C LEU A 369 10.54 1.24 -19.81
N GLN A 370 11.03 1.26 -21.07
CA GLN A 370 11.69 2.45 -21.60
C GLN A 370 10.80 3.69 -21.63
N GLN A 371 9.47 3.52 -21.64
CA GLN A 371 8.49 4.62 -21.61
C GLN A 371 8.17 5.09 -20.18
N GLU A 372 8.59 4.40 -19.14
CA GLU A 372 8.38 4.82 -17.78
C GLU A 372 9.22 6.05 -17.43
N GLU A 373 8.70 6.88 -16.55
CA GLU A 373 9.26 8.20 -16.21
C GLU A 373 10.71 8.10 -15.69
N ASN A 374 10.98 7.10 -14.85
CA ASN A 374 12.31 6.88 -14.28
C ASN A 374 13.33 6.46 -15.34
N TYR A 375 12.95 5.58 -16.31
CA TYR A 375 13.85 5.17 -17.38
C TYR A 375 14.15 6.34 -18.33
N ARG A 376 13.15 7.13 -18.71
CA ARG A 376 13.33 8.33 -19.55
C ARG A 376 14.21 9.37 -18.88
N TYR A 377 13.98 9.63 -17.57
CA TYR A 377 14.78 10.56 -16.80
C TYR A 377 16.25 10.12 -16.73
N TRP A 378 16.50 8.86 -16.35
CA TRP A 378 17.86 8.36 -16.21
C TRP A 378 18.60 8.24 -17.54
N LYS A 379 17.90 7.98 -18.64
CA LYS A 379 18.47 8.05 -19.99
C LYS A 379 18.89 9.48 -20.32
N ALA A 380 18.03 10.47 -20.10
CA ALA A 380 18.34 11.88 -20.31
C ALA A 380 19.55 12.30 -19.46
N ARG A 381 19.57 11.95 -18.20
CA ARG A 381 20.65 12.25 -17.25
C ARG A 381 21.98 11.63 -17.64
N ALA A 382 21.96 10.40 -18.16
CA ALA A 382 23.16 9.73 -18.66
C ALA A 382 23.67 10.37 -19.97
N LEU A 383 22.78 10.68 -20.90
CA LEU A 383 23.13 11.39 -22.14
C LEU A 383 23.74 12.77 -21.86
N GLU A 384 23.18 13.52 -20.92
CA GLU A 384 23.71 14.81 -20.46
C GLU A 384 25.16 14.65 -19.92
N ALA A 385 25.38 13.66 -19.06
CA ALA A 385 26.70 13.39 -18.50
C ALA A 385 27.72 12.90 -19.54
N LEU A 386 27.27 12.31 -20.65
CA LEU A 386 28.09 11.93 -21.82
C LEU A 386 28.32 13.10 -22.81
N GLY A 387 27.83 14.31 -22.53
CA GLY A 387 27.95 15.47 -23.41
C GLY A 387 26.95 15.47 -24.58
N GLN A 388 26.01 14.56 -24.63
CA GLN A 388 24.96 14.45 -25.66
C GLN A 388 23.76 15.36 -25.31
N THR A 389 24.04 16.62 -25.03
CA THR A 389 23.10 17.59 -24.44
C THR A 389 21.85 17.79 -25.29
N MET A 390 21.95 17.77 -26.62
CA MET A 390 20.77 17.95 -27.48
C MET A 390 19.75 16.79 -27.30
N GLN A 391 20.22 15.56 -27.26
CA GLN A 391 19.36 14.39 -27.06
C GLN A 391 18.76 14.36 -25.65
N ALA A 392 19.56 14.72 -24.63
CA ALA A 392 19.10 14.85 -23.25
C ALA A 392 17.97 15.88 -23.13
N THR A 393 18.15 17.06 -23.75
CA THR A 393 17.17 18.16 -23.73
C THR A 393 15.82 17.73 -24.33
N VAL A 394 15.82 16.96 -25.41
CA VAL A 394 14.57 16.44 -26.01
C VAL A 394 13.80 15.59 -25.00
N LEU A 395 14.48 14.64 -24.36
CA LEU A 395 13.86 13.76 -23.36
C LEU A 395 13.37 14.53 -22.12
N TYR A 396 14.16 15.51 -21.64
CA TYR A 396 13.75 16.37 -20.54
C TYR A 396 12.52 17.20 -20.90
N LYS A 397 12.42 17.77 -22.11
CA LYS A 397 11.27 18.54 -22.56
C LYS A 397 9.98 17.71 -22.62
N GLU A 398 10.08 16.47 -23.10
CA GLU A 398 8.93 15.57 -23.10
C GLU A 398 8.48 15.27 -21.68
N LEU A 399 9.43 14.93 -20.80
CA LEU A 399 9.17 14.54 -19.43
C LEU A 399 8.69 15.71 -18.55
N SER A 400 9.16 16.95 -18.83
CA SER A 400 8.78 18.16 -18.08
C SER A 400 7.29 18.48 -18.12
N GLN A 401 6.55 17.91 -19.08
CA GLN A 401 5.10 18.08 -19.19
C GLN A 401 4.32 17.18 -18.20
N GLU A 402 5.00 16.31 -17.50
CA GLU A 402 4.37 15.33 -16.62
C GLU A 402 4.47 15.76 -15.15
N ARG A 403 3.33 15.71 -14.43
CA ARG A 403 3.22 16.17 -13.04
C ARG A 403 3.61 15.07 -12.05
N HIS A 404 4.89 14.80 -11.95
CA HIS A 404 5.48 13.89 -10.97
C HIS A 404 6.94 14.25 -10.70
N TYR A 405 7.58 13.57 -9.75
CA TYR A 405 8.96 13.83 -9.33
C TYR A 405 9.94 13.97 -10.50
N TYR A 406 9.97 13.01 -11.45
CA TYR A 406 10.92 13.05 -12.57
C TYR A 406 10.59 14.13 -13.59
N GLY A 407 9.30 14.45 -13.79
CA GLY A 407 8.89 15.58 -14.64
C GLY A 407 9.36 16.91 -14.06
N PHE A 408 9.22 17.09 -12.76
CA PHE A 408 9.71 18.29 -12.07
C PHE A 408 11.24 18.38 -12.07
N MET A 409 11.94 17.25 -11.89
CA MET A 409 13.39 17.20 -12.05
C MET A 409 13.81 17.55 -13.49
N ALA A 410 13.12 17.04 -14.49
CA ALA A 410 13.38 17.31 -15.90
C ALA A 410 13.20 18.80 -16.23
N SER A 411 12.11 19.43 -15.73
CA SER A 411 11.91 20.89 -15.87
C SER A 411 13.07 21.68 -15.30
N ALA A 412 13.59 21.26 -14.14
CA ALA A 412 14.73 21.94 -13.51
C ALA A 412 16.02 21.83 -14.33
N HIS A 413 16.27 20.69 -14.99
CA HIS A 413 17.45 20.52 -15.87
C HIS A 413 17.42 21.43 -17.09
N ILE A 414 16.25 21.75 -17.62
CA ILE A 414 16.10 22.68 -18.78
C ILE A 414 15.79 24.13 -18.36
N GLY A 415 15.77 24.41 -17.05
CA GLY A 415 15.53 25.76 -16.52
C GLY A 415 14.08 26.24 -16.64
N GLU A 416 13.13 25.33 -16.82
CA GLU A 416 11.69 25.64 -16.90
C GLU A 416 11.03 25.55 -15.52
N ILE A 417 9.97 26.32 -15.31
CA ILE A 417 9.11 26.18 -14.13
C ILE A 417 8.16 25.02 -14.34
N PRO A 418 8.11 24.03 -13.44
CA PRO A 418 7.21 22.89 -13.58
C PRO A 418 5.75 23.32 -13.67
N SER A 419 5.06 22.89 -14.71
CA SER A 419 3.63 23.11 -14.83
C SER A 419 2.86 22.08 -14.02
N LEU A 420 1.86 22.52 -13.23
CA LEU A 420 0.94 21.58 -12.60
C LEU A 420 -0.10 21.04 -13.58
N ALA A 421 -0.21 21.59 -14.80
CA ALA A 421 -1.21 21.21 -15.81
C ALA A 421 -2.63 21.03 -15.19
N HIS A 422 -2.97 21.98 -14.30
CA HIS A 422 -4.25 21.92 -13.57
C HIS A 422 -5.43 22.15 -14.51
N THR A 423 -6.34 21.21 -14.54
CA THR A 423 -7.62 21.31 -15.23
C THR A 423 -8.71 20.86 -14.27
N PRO A 424 -9.57 21.77 -13.78
CA PRO A 424 -10.67 21.41 -12.88
C PRO A 424 -11.60 20.38 -13.52
N ALA A 425 -12.02 19.39 -12.75
CA ALA A 425 -13.03 18.45 -13.20
C ALA A 425 -14.36 19.19 -13.49
N PRO A 426 -15.03 18.89 -14.61
CA PRO A 426 -16.32 19.49 -14.93
C PRO A 426 -17.32 19.26 -13.80
N ARG A 427 -18.02 20.32 -13.36
CA ARG A 427 -18.99 20.25 -12.29
C ARG A 427 -20.42 20.13 -12.85
N ASP A 428 -21.00 18.93 -12.81
CA ASP A 428 -22.41 18.70 -13.09
C ASP A 428 -23.22 18.69 -11.79
N THR A 429 -23.94 19.78 -11.55
CA THR A 429 -24.76 19.94 -10.31
C THR A 429 -25.84 18.87 -10.17
N ALA A 430 -26.46 18.43 -11.28
CA ALA A 430 -27.51 17.42 -11.25
C ALA A 430 -26.93 16.02 -10.96
N ALA A 431 -25.79 15.69 -11.57
CA ALA A 431 -25.08 14.44 -11.32
C ALA A 431 -24.59 14.37 -9.87
N ILE A 432 -23.96 15.43 -9.36
CA ILE A 432 -23.51 15.53 -7.96
C ILE A 432 -24.69 15.38 -6.98
N ALA A 433 -25.81 16.08 -7.23
CA ALA A 433 -27.02 15.95 -6.41
C ALA A 433 -27.61 14.54 -6.45
N SER A 434 -27.50 13.83 -7.58
CA SER A 434 -27.92 12.44 -7.70
C SER A 434 -27.04 11.51 -6.85
N VAL A 435 -25.73 11.73 -6.82
CA VAL A 435 -24.79 10.97 -5.96
C VAL A 435 -25.07 11.24 -4.48
N ALA A 436 -25.32 12.51 -4.11
CA ALA A 436 -25.62 12.91 -2.73
C ALA A 436 -26.87 12.18 -2.16
N LYS A 437 -27.85 11.89 -3.00
CA LYS A 437 -29.12 11.23 -2.63
C LYS A 437 -29.04 9.69 -2.62
N THR A 438 -27.91 9.09 -2.99
CA THR A 438 -27.81 7.63 -2.94
C THR A 438 -27.83 7.11 -1.50
N PRO A 439 -28.45 5.95 -1.23
CA PRO A 439 -28.52 5.41 0.14
C PRO A 439 -27.15 5.23 0.81
N ALA A 440 -26.14 4.83 0.05
CA ALA A 440 -24.78 4.65 0.57
C ALA A 440 -24.13 6.00 0.97
N THR A 441 -24.32 7.06 0.17
CA THR A 441 -23.85 8.41 0.51
C THR A 441 -24.52 8.91 1.78
N MET A 442 -25.86 8.78 1.86
CA MET A 442 -26.62 9.22 3.05
C MET A 442 -26.17 8.45 4.32
N ARG A 443 -25.95 7.14 4.23
CA ARG A 443 -25.40 6.34 5.35
C ARG A 443 -23.99 6.79 5.72
N SER A 444 -23.15 7.06 4.74
CA SER A 444 -21.80 7.56 4.98
C SER A 444 -21.79 8.87 5.75
N VAL A 445 -22.61 9.84 5.33
CA VAL A 445 -22.75 11.15 5.99
C VAL A 445 -23.24 10.98 7.44
N GLU A 446 -24.28 10.17 7.66
CA GLU A 446 -24.78 9.93 9.01
C GLU A 446 -23.74 9.27 9.92
N PHE A 447 -22.94 8.35 9.39
CA PHE A 447 -21.82 7.81 10.17
C PHE A 447 -20.73 8.83 10.47
N PHE A 448 -20.41 9.75 9.54
CA PHE A 448 -19.50 10.86 9.84
C PHE A 448 -20.03 11.75 10.97
N ARG A 449 -21.34 12.08 10.97
CA ARG A 449 -21.99 12.83 12.04
C ARG A 449 -21.97 12.13 13.40
N LEU A 450 -21.85 10.82 13.41
CA LEU A 450 -21.70 9.97 14.58
C LEU A 450 -20.25 9.70 14.98
N ASP A 451 -19.26 10.33 14.37
CA ASP A 451 -17.82 10.04 14.51
C ASP A 451 -17.44 8.57 14.23
N ARG A 452 -18.29 7.84 13.48
CA ARG A 452 -18.05 6.45 13.06
C ARG A 452 -17.38 6.41 11.69
N THR A 453 -16.19 6.98 11.63
CA THR A 453 -15.45 7.21 10.39
C THR A 453 -15.11 5.93 9.63
N THR A 454 -14.89 4.81 10.33
CA THR A 454 -14.64 3.50 9.69
C THR A 454 -15.87 3.00 8.91
N GLU A 455 -17.06 3.08 9.52
CA GLU A 455 -18.32 2.71 8.88
C GLU A 455 -18.65 3.67 7.74
N ALA A 456 -18.45 4.97 7.94
CA ALA A 456 -18.63 5.99 6.93
C ALA A 456 -17.81 5.71 5.67
N ARG A 457 -16.52 5.39 5.83
CA ARG A 457 -15.62 5.05 4.72
C ARG A 457 -16.01 3.74 4.02
N ARG A 458 -16.51 2.75 4.77
CA ARG A 458 -17.00 1.50 4.17
C ARG A 458 -18.20 1.75 3.24
N GLU A 459 -19.13 2.60 3.65
CA GLU A 459 -20.26 3.02 2.82
C GLU A 459 -19.80 3.82 1.60
N TRP A 460 -18.86 4.74 1.78
CA TRP A 460 -18.28 5.50 0.67
C TRP A 460 -17.54 4.61 -0.32
N PHE A 461 -16.73 3.67 0.17
CA PHE A 461 -16.02 2.73 -0.68
C PHE A 461 -16.99 1.82 -1.45
N TYR A 462 -18.06 1.38 -0.80
CA TYR A 462 -19.15 0.64 -1.44
C TYR A 462 -19.80 1.49 -2.53
N LEU A 463 -20.14 2.75 -2.25
CA LEU A 463 -20.64 3.72 -3.24
C LEU A 463 -19.74 3.75 -4.48
N LEU A 464 -18.45 4.06 -4.30
CA LEU A 464 -17.49 4.16 -5.41
C LEU A 464 -17.38 2.87 -6.22
N SER A 465 -17.64 1.71 -5.58
CA SER A 465 -17.55 0.40 -6.24
C SER A 465 -18.78 0.06 -7.10
N HIS A 466 -19.88 0.80 -6.92
CA HIS A 466 -21.17 0.55 -7.57
C HIS A 466 -21.67 1.73 -8.40
N LEU A 467 -21.00 2.87 -8.31
CA LEU A 467 -21.28 3.98 -9.23
C LEU A 467 -20.81 3.65 -10.66
N PRO A 468 -21.51 4.12 -11.67
CA PRO A 468 -20.98 4.22 -13.03
C PRO A 468 -19.65 5.00 -13.01
N GLU A 469 -18.68 4.60 -13.82
CA GLU A 469 -17.35 5.24 -13.87
C GLU A 469 -17.46 6.77 -14.09
N SER A 470 -18.39 7.21 -14.93
CA SER A 470 -18.67 8.61 -15.19
C SER A 470 -19.10 9.43 -13.97
N LYS A 471 -19.65 8.80 -12.92
CA LYS A 471 -20.11 9.47 -11.69
C LYS A 471 -19.10 9.40 -10.52
N VAL A 472 -17.98 8.69 -10.69
CA VAL A 472 -16.98 8.58 -9.62
C VAL A 472 -16.28 9.92 -9.39
N THR A 473 -16.06 10.71 -10.44
CA THR A 473 -15.52 12.07 -10.33
C THR A 473 -16.50 13.00 -9.61
N ASP A 474 -17.81 12.90 -9.88
CA ASP A 474 -18.85 13.67 -9.18
C ASP A 474 -18.86 13.37 -7.67
N ALA A 475 -18.65 12.09 -7.29
CA ALA A 475 -18.49 11.72 -5.89
C ALA A 475 -17.24 12.36 -5.28
N GLY A 476 -16.15 12.49 -6.03
CA GLY A 476 -14.93 13.18 -5.60
C GLY A 476 -15.14 14.66 -5.36
N ILE A 477 -15.86 15.33 -6.26
CA ILE A 477 -16.24 16.75 -6.12
C ILE A 477 -17.13 16.93 -4.89
N LEU A 478 -18.16 16.09 -4.74
CA LEU A 478 -19.07 16.11 -3.60
C LEU A 478 -18.32 15.95 -2.25
N ALA A 479 -17.41 14.98 -2.18
CA ALA A 479 -16.61 14.75 -0.97
C ALA A 479 -15.74 15.97 -0.63
N TYR A 480 -15.11 16.59 -1.63
CA TYR A 480 -14.33 17.81 -1.45
C TYR A 480 -15.18 18.96 -0.93
N GLU A 481 -16.35 19.20 -1.54
CA GLU A 481 -17.30 20.25 -1.15
C GLU A 481 -17.81 20.04 0.30
N TRP A 482 -17.82 18.81 0.79
CA TRP A 482 -18.23 18.49 2.16
C TRP A 482 -17.06 18.44 3.16
N GLY A 483 -15.83 18.73 2.76
CA GLY A 483 -14.64 18.67 3.62
C GLY A 483 -14.17 17.25 3.92
N LEU A 484 -14.69 16.26 3.23
CA LEU A 484 -14.30 14.84 3.36
C LEU A 484 -13.07 14.58 2.47
N TYR A 485 -11.93 15.17 2.84
CA TYR A 485 -10.75 15.25 1.98
C TYR A 485 -10.16 13.89 1.61
N ASP A 486 -10.11 12.93 2.51
CA ASP A 486 -9.60 11.59 2.22
C ASP A 486 -10.53 10.83 1.26
N GLN A 487 -11.85 11.04 1.33
CA GLN A 487 -12.80 10.52 0.35
C GLN A 487 -12.67 11.19 -1.01
N ALA A 488 -12.45 12.50 -1.06
CA ALA A 488 -12.21 13.23 -2.29
C ALA A 488 -10.97 12.69 -3.00
N ILE A 489 -9.83 12.61 -2.29
CA ILE A 489 -8.57 12.07 -2.80
C ILE A 489 -8.75 10.64 -3.34
N THR A 490 -9.45 9.79 -2.59
CA THR A 490 -9.71 8.40 -2.99
C THR A 490 -10.59 8.31 -4.22
N SER A 491 -11.62 9.17 -4.31
CA SER A 491 -12.55 9.19 -5.44
C SER A 491 -11.87 9.65 -6.72
N PHE A 492 -11.07 10.72 -6.67
CA PHE A 492 -10.27 11.18 -7.80
C PHE A 492 -9.22 10.15 -8.25
N ALA A 493 -8.57 9.45 -7.32
CA ALA A 493 -7.65 8.38 -7.65
C ALA A 493 -8.37 7.20 -8.35
N ARG A 494 -9.60 6.89 -7.94
CA ARG A 494 -10.39 5.82 -8.53
C ARG A 494 -10.98 6.18 -9.90
N SER A 495 -11.40 7.43 -10.11
CA SER A 495 -11.90 7.90 -11.41
C SER A 495 -10.81 8.01 -12.47
N GLY A 496 -9.53 8.04 -12.07
CA GLY A 496 -8.42 8.31 -12.97
C GLY A 496 -8.37 9.76 -13.48
N TYR A 497 -9.14 10.67 -12.91
CA TYR A 497 -9.08 12.09 -13.27
C TYR A 497 -7.93 12.76 -12.50
N TRP A 498 -6.77 12.79 -13.12
CA TRP A 498 -5.53 13.23 -12.47
C TRP A 498 -5.29 14.74 -12.51
N ASP A 499 -6.01 15.49 -13.35
CA ASP A 499 -5.68 16.90 -13.64
C ASP A 499 -6.37 17.91 -12.72
N ASP A 500 -7.33 17.47 -11.89
CA ASP A 500 -7.89 18.31 -10.83
C ASP A 500 -6.94 18.36 -9.62
N VAL A 501 -5.91 19.18 -9.73
CA VAL A 501 -4.86 19.27 -8.71
C VAL A 501 -5.41 19.79 -7.40
N GLU A 502 -6.28 20.80 -7.43
CA GLU A 502 -6.86 21.41 -6.24
C GLU A 502 -7.59 20.39 -5.36
N ARG A 503 -8.49 19.59 -5.95
CA ARG A 503 -9.28 18.62 -5.20
C ARG A 503 -8.48 17.36 -4.82
N ARG A 504 -7.43 17.04 -5.56
CA ARG A 504 -6.51 15.94 -5.24
C ARG A 504 -5.47 16.29 -4.18
N PHE A 505 -5.14 17.57 -4.06
CA PHE A 505 -4.23 18.12 -3.07
C PHE A 505 -4.94 19.21 -2.25
N PRO A 506 -6.00 18.88 -1.51
CA PRO A 506 -6.77 19.85 -0.75
C PRO A 506 -5.90 20.56 0.29
N LEU A 507 -6.14 21.86 0.50
CA LEU A 507 -5.56 22.61 1.59
C LEU A 507 -6.28 22.30 2.91
N ALA A 508 -6.30 21.02 3.26
CA ALA A 508 -6.96 20.51 4.44
C ALA A 508 -6.34 21.06 5.72
N PHE A 509 -7.16 21.49 6.68
CA PHE A 509 -6.72 22.03 7.97
C PHE A 509 -5.71 23.19 7.83
N ASN A 510 -5.92 24.01 6.81
CA ASN A 510 -5.00 25.06 6.37
C ASN A 510 -4.51 25.98 7.50
N ASP A 511 -5.42 26.37 8.40
CA ASP A 511 -5.12 27.31 9.49
C ASP A 511 -4.22 26.65 10.54
N VAL A 512 -4.51 25.41 10.90
CA VAL A 512 -3.69 24.62 11.85
C VAL A 512 -2.27 24.44 11.31
N PHE A 513 -2.15 24.02 10.02
CA PHE A 513 -0.83 23.92 9.40
C PHE A 513 -0.11 25.27 9.32
N SER A 514 -0.81 26.37 9.07
CA SER A 514 -0.20 27.72 9.04
C SER A 514 0.35 28.08 10.41
N GLU A 515 -0.46 27.98 11.46
CA GLU A 515 -0.08 28.33 12.83
C GLU A 515 1.12 27.50 13.30
N LYS A 516 1.02 26.17 13.22
CA LYS A 516 2.06 25.27 13.75
C LYS A 516 3.35 25.35 12.92
N SER A 517 3.26 25.43 11.60
CA SER A 517 4.45 25.57 10.74
C SER A 517 5.21 26.88 11.01
N GLN A 518 4.50 27.98 11.22
CA GLN A 518 5.10 29.26 11.59
C GLN A 518 5.77 29.20 12.97
N ALA A 519 5.08 28.61 13.98
CA ALA A 519 5.60 28.51 15.34
C ALA A 519 6.93 27.75 15.42
N TYR A 520 7.13 26.74 14.59
CA TYR A 520 8.35 25.91 14.58
C TYR A 520 9.28 26.18 13.39
N SER A 521 9.07 27.22 12.61
CA SER A 521 9.88 27.58 11.44
C SER A 521 10.06 26.40 10.46
N ILE A 522 8.97 25.73 10.13
CA ILE A 522 8.90 24.64 9.15
C ILE A 522 8.10 25.11 7.93
N SER A 523 8.51 24.68 6.74
CA SER A 523 7.75 24.92 5.52
C SER A 523 6.36 24.28 5.63
N LYS A 524 5.30 25.10 5.48
CA LYS A 524 3.91 24.63 5.48
C LYS A 524 3.66 23.62 4.36
N SER A 525 4.20 23.89 3.16
CA SER A 525 4.08 22.97 2.02
C SER A 525 4.71 21.60 2.31
N LEU A 526 5.85 21.56 3.00
CA LEU A 526 6.47 20.30 3.43
C LEU A 526 5.62 19.56 4.48
N ALA A 527 5.11 20.25 5.49
CA ALA A 527 4.26 19.63 6.52
C ALA A 527 2.98 19.03 5.91
N MET A 528 2.33 19.78 5.00
CA MET A 528 1.16 19.30 4.27
C MET A 528 1.49 18.13 3.34
N ALA A 529 2.63 18.16 2.65
CA ALA A 529 3.09 17.07 1.79
C ALA A 529 3.28 15.76 2.57
N ILE A 530 3.86 15.86 3.76
CA ILE A 530 4.01 14.71 4.67
C ILE A 530 2.65 14.20 5.13
N ALA A 531 1.76 15.04 5.65
CA ALA A 531 0.42 14.62 6.07
C ALA A 531 -0.38 13.98 4.92
N ARG A 532 -0.28 14.55 3.73
CA ARG A 532 -0.87 13.99 2.50
C ARG A 532 -0.32 12.60 2.17
N ARG A 533 0.98 12.40 2.34
CA ARG A 533 1.63 11.12 2.07
C ARG A 533 1.34 10.07 3.14
N GLU A 534 1.31 10.48 4.40
CA GLU A 534 1.12 9.61 5.56
C GLU A 534 -0.31 9.07 5.68
N SER A 535 -1.30 9.93 5.57
CA SER A 535 -2.68 9.55 5.86
C SER A 535 -3.71 10.01 4.84
N SER A 536 -3.34 10.81 3.84
CA SER A 536 -4.30 11.59 3.04
C SER A 536 -5.21 12.47 3.88
N PHE A 537 -4.66 13.06 4.94
CA PHE A 537 -5.34 13.90 5.94
C PHE A 537 -6.38 13.18 6.80
N ARG A 538 -6.23 11.89 7.03
CA ARG A 538 -7.10 11.14 7.95
C ARG A 538 -6.64 11.34 9.39
N SER A 539 -7.46 12.04 10.18
CA SER A 539 -7.17 12.25 11.62
C SER A 539 -7.22 10.96 12.44
N ASP A 540 -8.03 9.99 12.06
CA ASP A 540 -8.23 8.71 12.75
C ASP A 540 -7.37 7.56 12.19
N ALA A 541 -6.40 7.85 11.31
CA ALA A 541 -5.56 6.81 10.71
C ALA A 541 -4.69 6.10 11.75
N ILE A 542 -4.61 4.77 11.63
CA ILE A 542 -3.72 3.92 12.43
C ILE A 542 -3.01 2.96 11.49
N SER A 543 -1.68 2.93 11.55
CA SER A 543 -0.88 1.96 10.81
C SER A 543 -0.82 0.60 11.52
N SER A 544 -0.40 -0.45 10.81
CA SER A 544 -0.21 -1.78 11.37
C SER A 544 0.84 -1.83 12.51
N VAL A 545 1.75 -0.85 12.55
CA VAL A 545 2.80 -0.73 13.57
C VAL A 545 2.43 0.27 14.67
N GLY A 546 1.24 0.89 14.61
CA GLY A 546 0.70 1.75 15.65
C GLY A 546 1.00 3.24 15.50
N ALA A 547 1.47 3.71 14.35
CA ALA A 547 1.52 5.13 14.03
C ALA A 547 0.09 5.68 13.91
N ALA A 548 -0.17 6.92 14.36
CA ALA A 548 -1.53 7.44 14.52
C ALA A 548 -1.68 8.89 14.05
N GLY A 549 -2.89 9.20 13.53
CA GLY A 549 -3.33 10.55 13.16
C GLY A 549 -2.87 11.03 11.80
N LEU A 550 -3.10 12.33 11.52
CA LEU A 550 -2.82 12.96 10.22
C LEU A 550 -1.39 12.73 9.74
N MET A 551 -0.42 12.97 10.58
CA MET A 551 1.01 12.88 10.27
C MET A 551 1.62 11.52 10.69
N GLN A 552 0.80 10.52 11.04
CA GLN A 552 1.20 9.15 11.37
C GLN A 552 2.37 9.08 12.38
N LEU A 553 2.19 9.72 13.52
CA LEU A 553 3.21 9.72 14.56
C LEU A 553 3.17 8.43 15.39
N MET A 554 4.34 7.85 15.62
CA MET A 554 4.49 6.83 16.64
C MET A 554 4.29 7.47 18.03
N PRO A 555 3.53 6.83 18.95
CA PRO A 555 3.31 7.39 20.30
C PRO A 555 4.63 7.69 21.06
N GLY A 556 5.69 6.91 20.78
CA GLY A 556 7.03 7.15 21.31
C GLY A 556 7.66 8.44 20.80
N THR A 557 7.53 8.70 19.49
CA THR A 557 8.04 9.92 18.85
C THR A 557 7.30 11.16 19.36
N ALA A 558 5.98 11.09 19.45
CA ALA A 558 5.17 12.21 19.96
C ALA A 558 5.57 12.57 21.40
N ARG A 559 5.67 11.59 22.31
CA ARG A 559 6.16 11.80 23.68
C ARG A 559 7.56 12.40 23.75
N TYR A 560 8.43 11.98 22.82
CA TYR A 560 9.82 12.48 22.79
C TYR A 560 9.88 13.96 22.44
N VAL A 561 9.12 14.42 21.44
CA VAL A 561 9.13 15.83 20.99
C VAL A 561 8.31 16.70 21.92
N ALA A 562 7.14 16.23 22.40
CA ALA A 562 6.29 16.96 23.32
C ALA A 562 6.89 17.08 24.74
N LYS A 563 7.80 16.18 25.12
CA LYS A 563 8.37 16.08 26.49
C LYS A 563 7.31 15.86 27.59
N GLU A 564 6.18 15.27 27.23
CA GLU A 564 5.04 15.00 28.10
C GLU A 564 4.37 13.66 27.79
N LYS A 565 3.37 13.27 28.59
CA LYS A 565 2.59 12.06 28.34
C LYS A 565 1.58 12.33 27.21
N VAL A 566 1.76 11.66 26.10
CA VAL A 566 0.84 11.71 24.96
C VAL A 566 0.04 10.41 24.89
N SER A 567 -1.28 10.52 24.92
CA SER A 567 -2.20 9.39 24.72
C SER A 567 -2.42 9.12 23.22
N ARG A 568 -2.94 7.92 22.89
CA ARG A 568 -3.33 7.66 21.50
C ARG A 568 -4.49 8.56 21.04
N ASN A 569 -5.43 8.87 21.95
CA ASN A 569 -6.56 9.73 21.61
C ASN A 569 -6.11 11.17 21.31
N THR A 570 -5.09 11.67 21.99
CA THR A 570 -4.46 12.95 21.68
C THR A 570 -3.93 12.97 20.23
N LEU A 571 -3.35 11.85 19.75
CA LEU A 571 -2.85 11.75 18.38
C LEU A 571 -3.96 11.74 17.30
N PHE A 572 -5.21 11.60 17.65
CA PHE A 572 -6.34 11.77 16.73
C PHE A 572 -6.88 13.20 16.69
N GLN A 573 -6.45 14.07 17.59
CA GLN A 573 -6.78 15.49 17.52
C GLN A 573 -5.88 16.15 16.47
N VAL A 574 -6.50 16.93 15.59
CA VAL A 574 -5.82 17.54 14.45
C VAL A 574 -4.72 18.48 14.91
N ASP A 575 -5.05 19.38 15.85
CA ASP A 575 -4.12 20.39 16.38
C ASP A 575 -2.89 19.74 17.01
N ASP A 576 -3.11 18.80 17.94
CA ASP A 576 -2.03 18.10 18.66
C ASP A 576 -1.15 17.28 17.69
N ASN A 577 -1.79 16.58 16.74
CA ASN A 577 -1.06 15.73 15.80
C ASN A 577 -0.18 16.54 14.85
N VAL A 578 -0.70 17.66 14.34
CA VAL A 578 0.07 18.57 13.47
C VAL A 578 1.18 19.23 14.28
N GLU A 579 0.90 19.68 15.50
CA GLU A 579 1.91 20.27 16.36
C GLU A 579 3.08 19.31 16.61
N TYR A 580 2.83 18.10 17.08
CA TYR A 580 3.88 17.11 17.32
C TYR A 580 4.59 16.67 16.03
N GLY A 581 3.86 16.62 14.92
CA GLY A 581 4.43 16.31 13.60
C GLY A 581 5.42 17.38 13.13
N VAL A 582 5.06 18.65 13.28
CA VAL A 582 5.92 19.78 12.92
C VAL A 582 7.10 19.91 13.88
N GLN A 583 6.92 19.67 15.19
CA GLN A 583 8.02 19.57 16.15
C GLN A 583 9.03 18.47 15.77
N TYR A 584 8.53 17.31 15.34
CA TYR A 584 9.39 16.23 14.89
C TYR A 584 10.14 16.60 13.60
N LEU A 585 9.48 17.29 12.68
CA LEU A 585 10.15 17.83 11.48
C LEU A 585 11.26 18.82 11.87
N ARG A 586 11.02 19.74 12.81
CA ARG A 586 12.05 20.66 13.29
C ARG A 586 13.24 19.90 13.89
N TYR A 587 12.97 18.91 14.74
CA TYR A 587 14.01 18.05 15.30
C TYR A 587 14.85 17.37 14.22
N LEU A 588 14.23 16.88 13.14
CA LEU A 588 14.94 16.25 12.03
C LEU A 588 15.74 17.28 11.20
N MET A 589 15.18 18.48 10.97
CA MET A 589 15.85 19.57 10.28
C MET A 589 17.15 19.98 11.00
N ASP A 590 17.07 20.13 12.32
CA ASP A 590 18.24 20.46 13.15
C ASP A 590 19.33 19.38 13.10
N LYS A 591 18.91 18.11 13.07
CA LYS A 591 19.85 16.99 12.99
C LYS A 591 20.50 16.78 11.63
N LEU A 592 19.82 17.16 10.56
CA LEU A 592 20.18 16.79 9.19
C LEU A 592 20.53 18.03 8.35
N ASN A 593 21.00 19.07 9.01
CA ASN A 593 21.47 20.32 8.39
C ASN A 593 20.43 20.95 7.44
N ASN A 594 19.17 20.94 7.83
CA ASN A 594 18.04 21.45 7.06
C ASN A 594 17.86 20.82 5.65
N ASN A 595 18.42 19.64 5.41
CA ASN A 595 18.26 18.96 4.12
C ASN A 595 16.89 18.28 4.01
N PRO A 596 15.96 18.76 3.17
CA PRO A 596 14.58 18.28 3.11
C PRO A 596 14.47 16.83 2.62
N VAL A 597 15.43 16.38 1.82
CA VAL A 597 15.46 15.00 1.29
C VAL A 597 15.82 14.02 2.40
N LEU A 598 16.89 14.32 3.18
CA LEU A 598 17.28 13.51 4.33
C LEU A 598 16.22 13.53 5.44
N VAL A 599 15.57 14.68 5.66
CA VAL A 599 14.45 14.81 6.60
C VAL A 599 13.27 13.96 6.18
N SER A 600 12.87 13.99 4.91
CA SER A 600 11.78 13.18 4.40
C SER A 600 12.08 11.68 4.49
N ALA A 601 13.29 11.26 4.13
CA ALA A 601 13.73 9.88 4.30
C ALA A 601 13.71 9.45 5.77
N SER A 602 14.14 10.34 6.67
CA SER A 602 14.22 10.07 8.11
C SER A 602 12.87 10.04 8.79
N TYR A 603 11.90 10.80 8.31
CA TYR A 603 10.53 10.77 8.79
C TYR A 603 9.91 9.37 8.60
N ASN A 604 10.14 8.77 7.44
CA ASN A 604 9.62 7.43 7.09
C ASN A 604 10.45 6.29 7.70
N ALA A 605 11.78 6.31 7.57
CA ALA A 605 12.65 5.18 7.94
C ALA A 605 13.37 5.35 9.28
N GLY A 606 13.33 6.55 9.88
CA GLY A 606 14.10 6.91 11.06
C GLY A 606 15.51 7.41 10.72
N TRP A 607 15.92 8.52 11.35
CA TRP A 607 17.15 9.24 11.02
C TRP A 607 18.42 8.40 11.18
N ARG A 608 18.47 7.51 12.18
CA ARG A 608 19.63 6.62 12.38
C ARG A 608 19.85 5.71 11.18
N LYS A 609 18.75 5.18 10.63
CA LYS A 609 18.82 4.32 9.45
C LYS A 609 19.25 5.09 8.20
N VAL A 610 18.82 6.33 8.07
CA VAL A 610 19.21 7.20 6.95
C VAL A 610 20.70 7.54 6.99
N LEU A 611 21.29 7.73 8.19
CA LEU A 611 22.73 7.94 8.32
C LEU A 611 23.54 6.71 7.82
N GLU A 612 23.06 5.49 7.99
CA GLU A 612 23.72 4.29 7.43
C GLU A 612 23.70 4.29 5.88
N TRP A 613 22.80 5.04 5.26
CA TRP A 613 22.65 5.11 3.80
C TRP A 613 23.44 6.25 3.17
N LEU A 614 24.10 7.07 3.96
CA LEU A 614 24.96 8.12 3.42
C LEU A 614 26.10 7.51 2.56
N PRO A 615 26.56 8.22 1.53
CA PRO A 615 27.73 7.80 0.77
C PRO A 615 28.94 7.62 1.69
N ALA A 616 29.79 6.61 1.45
CA ALA A 616 30.94 6.35 2.31
C ALA A 616 32.00 7.45 2.19
N ASN A 617 32.53 7.66 0.98
CA ASN A 617 33.74 8.47 0.77
C ASN A 617 33.48 9.81 0.07
N GLU A 618 32.57 9.86 -0.88
CA GLU A 618 32.29 11.02 -1.70
C GLU A 618 30.82 11.41 -1.63
N ALA A 619 30.53 12.70 -1.68
CA ALA A 619 29.16 13.18 -1.81
C ALA A 619 28.52 12.70 -3.12
N LEU A 620 27.23 12.41 -3.09
CA LEU A 620 26.45 11.98 -4.25
C LEU A 620 25.40 13.03 -4.62
N PRO A 621 25.13 13.23 -5.93
CA PRO A 621 23.97 14.00 -6.36
C PRO A 621 22.68 13.47 -5.69
N VAL A 622 21.79 14.40 -5.31
CA VAL A 622 20.56 14.09 -4.57
C VAL A 622 19.70 13.05 -5.32
N ASP A 623 19.54 13.23 -6.62
CA ASP A 623 18.74 12.33 -7.47
C ASP A 623 19.31 10.91 -7.46
N ILE A 624 20.63 10.75 -7.59
CA ILE A 624 21.31 9.44 -7.52
C ILE A 624 21.19 8.83 -6.14
N TRP A 625 21.35 9.63 -5.06
CA TRP A 625 21.22 9.13 -3.71
C TRP A 625 19.80 8.60 -3.43
N ILE A 626 18.76 9.33 -3.88
CA ILE A 626 17.36 8.89 -3.73
C ILE A 626 17.14 7.53 -4.41
N GLU A 627 17.69 7.31 -5.61
CA GLU A 627 17.57 6.01 -6.30
C GLU A 627 18.29 4.88 -5.56
N ASN A 628 19.32 5.20 -4.81
CA ASN A 628 20.11 4.25 -4.03
C ASN A 628 19.60 4.06 -2.58
N ILE A 629 18.47 4.64 -2.18
CA ILE A 629 17.81 4.33 -0.91
C ILE A 629 17.41 2.86 -0.89
N PRO A 630 17.91 2.04 0.07
CA PRO A 630 17.67 0.60 0.08
C PRO A 630 16.19 0.21 0.20
N TYR A 631 15.41 0.95 0.98
CA TYR A 631 14.01 0.67 1.20
C TYR A 631 13.14 1.23 0.08
N LYS A 632 12.51 0.33 -0.69
CA LYS A 632 11.62 0.71 -1.80
C LYS A 632 10.53 1.69 -1.36
N GLU A 633 9.96 1.47 -0.17
CA GLU A 633 8.93 2.36 0.40
C GLU A 633 9.49 3.76 0.65
N THR A 634 10.65 3.88 1.31
CA THR A 634 11.27 5.18 1.63
C THR A 634 11.71 5.91 0.38
N ARG A 635 12.24 5.21 -0.62
CA ARG A 635 12.60 5.78 -1.92
C ARG A 635 11.39 6.42 -2.62
N ALA A 636 10.27 5.69 -2.68
CA ALA A 636 9.01 6.20 -3.23
C ALA A 636 8.41 7.33 -2.37
N TYR A 637 8.57 7.23 -1.04
CA TYR A 637 8.12 8.25 -0.10
C TYR A 637 8.81 9.59 -0.34
N VAL A 638 10.12 9.62 -0.40
CA VAL A 638 10.91 10.84 -0.63
C VAL A 638 10.50 11.52 -1.94
N LYS A 639 10.44 10.76 -3.04
CA LYS A 639 10.00 11.30 -4.34
C LYS A 639 8.61 11.91 -4.27
N ALA A 640 7.67 11.22 -3.62
CA ALA A 640 6.31 11.71 -3.46
C ALA A 640 6.25 12.98 -2.59
N VAL A 641 6.98 13.03 -1.47
CA VAL A 641 6.99 14.21 -0.58
C VAL A 641 7.57 15.42 -1.30
N MET A 642 8.69 15.27 -2.05
CA MET A 642 9.26 16.38 -2.83
C MET A 642 8.28 16.89 -3.89
N ALA A 643 7.63 15.99 -4.63
CA ALA A 643 6.63 16.38 -5.62
C ALA A 643 5.40 17.06 -4.97
N TYR A 644 4.91 16.52 -3.86
CA TYR A 644 3.77 17.09 -3.14
C TYR A 644 4.10 18.44 -2.51
N GLN A 645 5.31 18.61 -1.97
CA GLN A 645 5.76 19.88 -1.44
C GLN A 645 5.70 20.96 -2.50
N HIS A 646 6.19 20.68 -3.71
CA HIS A 646 6.14 21.63 -4.82
C HIS A 646 4.68 21.96 -5.21
N ILE A 647 3.80 20.95 -5.29
CA ILE A 647 2.39 21.17 -5.59
C ILE A 647 1.73 22.05 -4.54
N TYR A 648 1.95 21.79 -3.24
CA TYR A 648 1.39 22.62 -2.17
C TYR A 648 1.99 24.01 -2.13
N ASP A 649 3.28 24.15 -2.41
CA ASP A 649 3.91 25.46 -2.49
C ASP A 649 3.25 26.36 -3.52
N GLN A 650 3.04 25.84 -4.73
CA GLN A 650 2.33 26.55 -5.79
C GLN A 650 0.88 26.89 -5.44
N GLN A 651 0.14 25.96 -4.81
CA GLN A 651 -1.24 26.24 -4.38
C GLN A 651 -1.34 27.28 -3.27
N LEU A 652 -0.31 27.40 -2.43
CA LEU A 652 -0.22 28.40 -1.37
C LEU A 652 0.25 29.77 -1.88
N GLY A 653 0.44 29.91 -3.20
CA GLY A 653 0.94 31.15 -3.83
C GLY A 653 2.43 31.37 -3.64
N GLY A 654 3.17 30.33 -3.24
CA GLY A 654 4.63 30.34 -3.17
C GLY A 654 5.27 30.30 -4.55
N ASN A 655 6.45 30.88 -4.65
CA ASN A 655 7.28 30.85 -5.87
C ASN A 655 8.53 29.97 -5.69
N GLU A 656 8.62 29.24 -4.59
CA GLU A 656 9.77 28.39 -4.29
C GLU A 656 9.69 27.09 -5.08
N ASN A 657 10.45 27.02 -6.16
CA ASN A 657 10.69 25.76 -6.84
C ASN A 657 11.92 25.08 -6.23
N ILE A 658 11.72 23.99 -5.47
CA ILE A 658 12.82 23.25 -4.83
C ILE A 658 13.65 22.43 -5.82
N PHE A 659 13.14 22.13 -7.00
CA PHE A 659 13.76 21.20 -7.95
C PHE A 659 15.06 21.72 -8.57
N PRO A 660 15.23 23.01 -8.94
CA PRO A 660 16.52 23.55 -9.35
C PRO A 660 17.62 23.40 -8.30
N GLN A 661 17.25 23.44 -7.01
CA GLN A 661 18.18 23.18 -5.92
C GLN A 661 18.50 21.67 -5.86
N LEU A 662 17.50 20.79 -5.93
CA LEU A 662 17.69 19.33 -5.90
C LEU A 662 18.60 18.82 -7.04
N THR A 663 18.62 19.45 -8.21
CA THR A 663 19.53 19.09 -9.30
C THR A 663 20.99 19.45 -9.04
N ARG A 664 21.26 20.38 -8.11
CA ARG A 664 22.60 20.88 -7.75
C ARG A 664 23.11 20.35 -6.43
N ASP A 665 22.18 20.01 -5.53
CA ASP A 665 22.52 19.57 -4.18
C ASP A 665 23.22 18.22 -4.19
N MET A 666 24.11 18.07 -3.22
CA MET A 666 24.85 16.84 -2.96
C MET A 666 24.50 16.33 -1.57
N ILE A 667 24.26 15.03 -1.48
CA ILE A 667 24.19 14.36 -0.16
C ILE A 667 25.63 14.14 0.33
N PRO A 668 25.97 14.66 1.51
CA PRO A 668 27.34 14.56 2.05
C PRO A 668 27.75 13.12 2.32
N SER A 669 29.05 12.86 2.29
CA SER A 669 29.57 11.57 2.75
C SER A 669 29.44 11.41 4.27
N ALA A 670 29.44 10.18 4.74
CA ALA A 670 29.40 9.86 6.17
C ALA A 670 30.59 10.47 6.92
N ASP A 671 31.78 10.48 6.30
CA ASP A 671 32.99 11.08 6.87
C ASP A 671 32.87 12.61 7.01
N ALA A 672 32.27 13.30 6.05
CA ALA A 672 32.03 14.74 6.12
C ALA A 672 31.04 15.11 7.24
N VAL A 673 30.05 14.26 7.52
CA VAL A 673 29.11 14.46 8.63
C VAL A 673 29.77 14.23 9.98
N SER A 674 30.71 13.31 10.07
CA SER A 674 31.46 13.04 11.31
C SER A 674 32.52 14.08 11.65
N THR A 675 33.08 14.77 10.62
CA THR A 675 34.14 15.78 10.78
C THR A 675 33.62 17.20 11.07
N HIS A 676 32.33 17.46 10.85
CA HIS A 676 31.68 18.72 11.22
C HIS A 676 30.64 18.45 12.34
N PRO A 677 31.07 18.39 13.61
CA PRO A 677 30.11 18.33 14.69
C PRO A 677 29.34 19.66 14.68
N VAL A 678 28.09 19.62 14.20
CA VAL A 678 27.11 20.64 14.53
C VAL A 678 27.11 20.72 16.04
N THR A 679 27.59 21.85 16.56
CA THR A 679 27.74 22.13 17.97
C THR A 679 26.49 21.66 18.72
N GLY A 680 26.58 20.52 19.38
CA GLY A 680 25.71 20.12 20.47
C GLY A 680 24.92 18.83 20.39
N THR A 681 24.87 18.03 19.32
CA THR A 681 23.89 16.91 19.33
C THR A 681 24.21 15.64 18.52
N LEU A 682 25.37 15.47 17.96
CA LEU A 682 25.79 14.19 17.36
C LEU A 682 26.79 13.44 18.28
N GLN A 683 26.39 13.21 19.53
CA GLN A 683 26.99 12.12 20.31
C GLN A 683 26.21 10.86 20.01
N LEU A 684 26.83 9.94 19.28
CA LEU A 684 26.42 8.55 19.20
C LEU A 684 26.45 7.99 20.62
N ALA A 685 25.29 7.82 21.26
CA ALA A 685 25.22 7.01 22.46
C ALA A 685 25.54 5.56 22.07
N PRO A 686 26.34 4.82 22.84
CA PRO A 686 26.65 3.42 22.57
C PRO A 686 25.38 2.56 22.64
N ARG A 687 25.43 1.42 21.97
CA ARG A 687 24.40 0.40 21.71
C ARG A 687 23.51 0.05 22.88
#